data_ad51e0b080d1ac2f58131621d5bf8fa0
#
_entry.id   ad51e0b080d1ac2f58131621d5bf8fa0
#
_cell.length_a   1.000
_cell.length_b   1.000
_cell.length_c   1.000
_cell.angle_alpha   90.00
_cell.angle_beta   90.00
_cell.angle_gamma   90.00
#
_symmetry.space_group_name_H-M   'P 1'
#
loop_
_entity.id
_entity.type
_entity.pdbx_description
1 polymer ?
#
loop_
_entity_poly.entity_id
_entity_poly.type
_entity_poly.pdbx_seq_one_letter_code
_entity_poly.pdbx_strand_id
1 'polypeptide(L)'
;MVQNVFPNLFSPLQVGSLSIKNRIVMPPMSTNFGDPEHPGIVTARHNAYYRQRAKGGAGLIIVEATATATSKGSRKLGLGLYDDRFVPGLRGLASLIMDHGAASGIQIAAMGAGRIEALKVDIEGCPDKSSLKGNEYFAVSSLPHPMYGVVSRELSTGQIDKIAEDIADAARRACQAGFDVVEIHGAHGYLLCEFLSPRTNRRTDIFGGDIEARSRFPLEVVRRVKDAIDHDTVLSYRVSAAEFAEGGLDIEEVIIFARKLQETGVNMIHVSGGTNETPAAMNRVIPPMSYSRGRLVPYAQRIKEVVSIPVIAVQRINTPELAEEIIRGGKADLVATGRALIADPYWPLKAREGRVSEIRRCIACNQGCMEQIVLGKSLSCLYNPEVGREEIRESGKKTRTKKRILVVGGGPAGMESACVLSEKGHYVRLLEKEDSLGGAAKIASILDEKKEFGAVVEYLKNRIQRLDIDVRLRNSFDMADSWNDNFDEIIISTGAIPVEPRKEWMRNNYRICFAKDALSEPNTVGQKVFVIGGGSVGIEVAEFLCKLKREITVMEMRNRICSDLGPLNYADVAERVSKKPINIMLSTTFVALTDAGVKVLKNGKAELLDVPDTVVIAMGIKPAPIAVNNLQVPVHYIGDCSKPGNAMDAIHEAFNIAKDV
;
A
#
# COMPACT_ATOMS: atom_id res chain seq x y z
N MET A 1 -13.46 -25.46 23.48
CA MET A 1 -12.77 -25.45 22.18
C MET A 1 -13.37 -24.30 21.37
N VAL A 2 -12.57 -23.31 20.97
CA VAL A 2 -13.04 -22.24 20.10
C VAL A 2 -13.40 -22.88 18.76
N GLN A 3 -14.64 -22.71 18.32
CA GLN A 3 -15.11 -23.24 17.04
C GLN A 3 -14.28 -22.57 15.93
N ASN A 4 -13.59 -23.36 15.10
CA ASN A 4 -12.81 -22.82 13.98
C ASN A 4 -13.78 -22.22 12.95
N VAL A 5 -13.87 -20.90 12.92
CA VAL A 5 -14.81 -20.15 12.05
C VAL A 5 -14.42 -20.25 10.56
N PHE A 6 -13.16 -20.53 10.26
CA PHE A 6 -12.59 -20.58 8.90
C PHE A 6 -11.84 -21.91 8.65
N PRO A 7 -12.55 -23.07 8.63
CA PRO A 7 -11.90 -24.38 8.64
C PRO A 7 -11.07 -24.66 7.39
N ASN A 8 -11.46 -24.17 6.22
CA ASN A 8 -10.71 -24.40 4.98
C ASN A 8 -9.42 -23.56 4.96
N LEU A 9 -9.48 -22.30 5.41
CA LEU A 9 -8.33 -21.41 5.48
C LEU A 9 -7.25 -21.94 6.44
N PHE A 10 -7.64 -22.62 7.51
CA PHE A 10 -6.74 -23.19 8.52
C PHE A 10 -6.46 -24.68 8.35
N SER A 11 -6.88 -25.29 7.22
CA SER A 11 -6.48 -26.64 6.87
C SER A 11 -5.01 -26.66 6.38
N PRO A 12 -4.22 -27.70 6.70
CA PRO A 12 -2.86 -27.83 6.18
C PRO A 12 -2.85 -28.13 4.67
N LEU A 13 -1.70 -27.92 4.04
CA LEU A 13 -1.44 -28.27 2.65
C LEU A 13 -0.08 -28.94 2.53
N GLN A 14 -0.03 -30.07 1.81
CA GLN A 14 1.21 -30.74 1.45
C GLN A 14 1.67 -30.30 0.06
N VAL A 15 2.95 -29.88 -0.07
CA VAL A 15 3.60 -29.50 -1.33
C VAL A 15 4.94 -30.24 -1.41
N GLY A 16 5.01 -31.33 -2.16
CA GLY A 16 6.17 -32.26 -2.11
C GLY A 16 6.37 -32.78 -0.68
N SER A 17 7.56 -32.64 -0.13
CA SER A 17 7.90 -32.97 1.26
C SER A 17 7.46 -31.94 2.28
N LEU A 18 7.15 -30.70 1.85
CA LEU A 18 6.83 -29.57 2.73
C LEU A 18 5.36 -29.61 3.19
N SER A 19 5.14 -29.54 4.50
CA SER A 19 3.81 -29.36 5.10
C SER A 19 3.60 -27.92 5.53
N ILE A 20 2.65 -27.21 4.91
CA ILE A 20 2.27 -25.83 5.25
C ILE A 20 1.06 -25.89 6.19
N LYS A 21 1.19 -25.36 7.41
CA LYS A 21 0.20 -25.51 8.51
C LYS A 21 -1.18 -24.90 8.25
N ASN A 22 -1.31 -23.96 7.30
CA ASN A 22 -2.57 -23.35 6.88
C ASN A 22 -2.42 -22.74 5.49
N ARG A 23 -3.51 -22.20 4.92
CA ARG A 23 -3.57 -21.70 3.54
C ARG A 23 -3.13 -20.24 3.36
N ILE A 24 -2.54 -19.61 4.40
CA ILE A 24 -2.21 -18.18 4.40
C ILE A 24 -0.74 -17.97 4.06
N VAL A 25 -0.48 -17.22 2.98
CA VAL A 25 0.86 -16.88 2.52
C VAL A 25 1.15 -15.39 2.75
N MET A 26 2.29 -15.08 3.32
CA MET A 26 2.89 -13.76 3.22
C MET A 26 3.68 -13.69 1.91
N PRO A 27 3.20 -12.97 0.88
CA PRO A 27 3.93 -12.86 -0.39
C PRO A 27 5.17 -11.97 -0.24
N PRO A 28 6.14 -12.08 -1.15
CA PRO A 28 7.33 -11.23 -1.13
C PRO A 28 6.97 -9.76 -1.35
N MET A 29 7.33 -8.92 -0.40
CA MET A 29 7.07 -7.49 -0.40
C MET A 29 8.32 -6.74 0.03
N SER A 30 8.76 -5.81 -0.79
CA SER A 30 9.93 -4.97 -0.50
C SER A 30 9.76 -4.17 0.78
N THR A 31 10.78 -4.18 1.62
CA THR A 31 10.77 -3.50 2.91
C THR A 31 11.61 -2.22 2.93
N ASN A 32 12.69 -2.16 2.16
CA ASN A 32 13.74 -1.15 2.27
C ASN A 32 14.28 -1.02 3.72
N PHE A 33 14.48 -2.15 4.39
CA PHE A 33 15.06 -2.22 5.75
C PHE A 33 16.56 -2.51 5.74
N GLY A 34 17.17 -2.63 4.56
CA GLY A 34 18.60 -2.85 4.39
C GLY A 34 19.45 -1.70 4.93
N ASP A 35 20.72 -1.97 5.06
CA ASP A 35 21.75 -1.01 5.44
C ASP A 35 22.37 -0.43 4.16
N PRO A 36 22.34 0.90 3.95
CA PRO A 36 22.92 1.52 2.77
C PRO A 36 24.46 1.42 2.71
N GLU A 37 25.14 1.25 3.86
CA GLU A 37 26.58 1.05 3.96
C GLU A 37 26.98 -0.40 3.67
N HIS A 38 26.10 -1.34 3.98
CA HIS A 38 26.29 -2.78 3.77
C HIS A 38 25.13 -3.37 2.94
N PRO A 39 24.99 -3.05 1.64
CA PRO A 39 23.87 -3.51 0.81
C PRO A 39 23.81 -5.04 0.71
N GLY A 40 22.61 -5.58 0.80
CA GLY A 40 22.34 -7.00 0.62
C GLY A 40 22.24 -7.82 1.91
N ILE A 41 22.67 -7.28 3.06
CA ILE A 41 22.64 -8.01 4.34
C ILE A 41 21.25 -7.99 5.00
N VAL A 42 20.99 -9.03 5.79
CA VAL A 42 19.83 -9.10 6.69
C VAL A 42 20.09 -8.22 7.91
N THR A 43 19.20 -7.29 8.22
CA THR A 43 19.31 -6.40 9.39
C THR A 43 18.41 -6.86 10.54
N ALA A 44 18.61 -6.29 11.73
CA ALA A 44 17.73 -6.53 12.89
C ALA A 44 16.26 -6.18 12.58
N ARG A 45 16.02 -5.15 11.76
CA ARG A 45 14.67 -4.76 11.32
C ARG A 45 13.99 -5.84 10.48
N HIS A 46 14.72 -6.51 9.56
CA HIS A 46 14.18 -7.66 8.82
C HIS A 46 13.78 -8.78 9.79
N ASN A 47 14.66 -9.12 10.73
CA ASN A 47 14.39 -10.17 11.70
C ASN A 47 13.15 -9.86 12.56
N ALA A 48 13.03 -8.65 13.09
CA ALA A 48 11.87 -8.24 13.88
C ALA A 48 10.57 -8.28 13.04
N TYR A 49 10.62 -7.77 11.81
CA TYR A 49 9.49 -7.73 10.89
C TYR A 49 8.96 -9.13 10.55
N TYR A 50 9.81 -10.05 10.08
CA TYR A 50 9.39 -11.40 9.71
C TYR A 50 9.00 -12.24 10.92
N ARG A 51 9.70 -12.08 12.07
CA ARG A 51 9.36 -12.74 13.34
C ARG A 51 7.92 -12.48 13.76
N GLN A 52 7.46 -11.22 13.71
CA GLN A 52 6.10 -10.89 14.13
C GLN A 52 5.04 -11.56 13.25
N ARG A 53 5.29 -11.71 11.95
CA ARG A 53 4.35 -12.37 11.03
C ARG A 53 4.35 -13.89 11.19
N ALA A 54 5.51 -14.47 11.48
CA ALA A 54 5.61 -15.90 11.81
C ALA A 54 4.89 -16.21 13.14
N LYS A 55 5.14 -15.43 14.20
CA LYS A 55 4.40 -15.48 15.49
C LYS A 55 2.90 -15.26 15.29
N GLY A 56 2.52 -14.39 14.35
CA GLY A 56 1.14 -14.09 13.98
C GLY A 56 0.42 -15.22 13.26
N GLY A 57 1.11 -16.32 12.92
CA GLY A 57 0.48 -17.55 12.45
C GLY A 57 0.37 -17.70 10.93
N ALA A 58 1.13 -16.96 10.13
CA ALA A 58 1.24 -17.22 8.68
C ALA A 58 1.68 -18.68 8.42
N GLY A 59 1.13 -19.32 7.39
CA GLY A 59 1.50 -20.67 7.01
C GLY A 59 2.81 -20.73 6.24
N LEU A 60 2.98 -19.84 5.28
CA LEU A 60 4.19 -19.65 4.49
C LEU A 60 4.58 -18.16 4.47
N ILE A 61 5.85 -17.86 4.65
CA ILE A 61 6.40 -16.51 4.52
C ILE A 61 7.45 -16.52 3.42
N ILE A 62 7.18 -15.83 2.32
CA ILE A 62 8.15 -15.63 1.24
C ILE A 62 8.84 -14.28 1.46
N VAL A 63 10.12 -14.32 1.77
CA VAL A 63 10.96 -13.14 1.97
C VAL A 63 11.02 -12.32 0.69
N GLU A 64 11.14 -11.00 0.84
CA GLU A 64 11.12 -10.03 -0.25
C GLU A 64 12.03 -10.38 -1.43
N ALA A 65 11.71 -9.79 -2.59
CA ALA A 65 12.50 -9.94 -3.81
C ALA A 65 13.99 -9.63 -3.56
N THR A 66 14.84 -10.62 -3.74
CA THR A 66 16.26 -10.63 -3.40
C THR A 66 17.10 -10.60 -4.67
N ALA A 67 18.13 -9.74 -4.70
CA ALA A 67 18.90 -9.45 -5.90
C ALA A 67 19.88 -10.58 -6.27
N THR A 68 19.93 -10.91 -7.57
CA THR A 68 20.96 -11.75 -8.20
C THR A 68 22.20 -10.92 -8.59
N ALA A 69 23.26 -11.56 -9.08
CA ALA A 69 24.47 -10.89 -9.55
C ALA A 69 24.18 -9.87 -10.65
N THR A 70 23.33 -10.20 -11.61
CA THR A 70 22.90 -9.31 -12.70
C THR A 70 22.08 -8.12 -12.21
N SER A 71 21.39 -8.25 -11.08
CA SER A 71 20.55 -7.21 -10.47
C SER A 71 21.22 -6.50 -9.28
N LYS A 72 22.50 -6.78 -9.02
CA LYS A 72 23.30 -6.12 -7.98
C LYS A 72 23.24 -4.59 -8.13
N GLY A 73 22.90 -3.90 -7.03
CA GLY A 73 22.82 -2.44 -7.02
C GLY A 73 21.48 -1.86 -7.46
N SER A 74 20.57 -2.65 -8.05
CA SER A 74 19.23 -2.19 -8.43
C SER A 74 18.40 -1.74 -7.24
N ARG A 75 18.72 -2.20 -6.02
CA ARG A 75 18.05 -1.86 -4.76
C ARG A 75 19.05 -1.78 -3.61
N LYS A 76 19.49 -0.55 -3.29
CA LYS A 76 20.48 -0.31 -2.23
C LYS A 76 20.04 -0.79 -0.83
N LEU A 77 18.73 -0.79 -0.57
CA LEU A 77 18.13 -1.18 0.71
C LEU A 77 17.45 -2.56 0.67
N GLY A 78 17.66 -3.34 -0.40
CA GLY A 78 17.13 -4.72 -0.54
C GLY A 78 18.15 -5.77 -0.13
N LEU A 79 17.67 -7.02 -0.03
CA LEU A 79 18.50 -8.18 0.25
C LEU A 79 19.26 -8.68 -0.99
N GLY A 80 20.38 -9.38 -0.77
CA GLY A 80 21.23 -9.95 -1.82
C GLY A 80 21.38 -11.46 -1.73
N LEU A 81 21.45 -12.12 -2.89
CA LEU A 81 21.82 -13.54 -3.09
C LEU A 81 22.98 -13.71 -4.08
N TYR A 82 23.69 -12.63 -4.39
CA TYR A 82 24.77 -12.61 -5.36
C TYR A 82 26.17 -12.92 -4.80
N ASP A 83 26.27 -13.23 -3.50
CA ASP A 83 27.52 -13.49 -2.82
C ASP A 83 27.29 -14.42 -1.63
N ASP A 84 28.21 -15.36 -1.40
CA ASP A 84 28.10 -16.38 -0.32
C ASP A 84 28.13 -15.74 1.09
N ARG A 85 28.68 -14.52 1.23
CA ARG A 85 28.70 -13.77 2.50
C ARG A 85 27.30 -13.47 3.06
N PHE A 86 26.25 -13.52 2.23
CA PHE A 86 24.86 -13.28 2.68
C PHE A 86 24.22 -14.54 3.28
N VAL A 87 24.73 -15.73 2.96
CA VAL A 87 24.14 -17.02 3.38
C VAL A 87 23.99 -17.13 4.90
N PRO A 88 24.95 -16.74 5.75
CA PRO A 88 24.78 -16.83 7.20
C PRO A 88 23.60 -15.98 7.73
N GLY A 89 23.47 -14.73 7.27
CA GLY A 89 22.38 -13.84 7.68
C GLY A 89 21.01 -14.34 7.19
N LEU A 90 20.93 -14.83 5.96
CA LEU A 90 19.73 -15.42 5.38
C LEU A 90 19.34 -16.72 6.09
N ARG A 91 20.32 -17.56 6.51
CA ARG A 91 20.08 -18.76 7.32
C ARG A 91 19.44 -18.40 8.65
N GLY A 92 19.97 -17.39 9.33
CA GLY A 92 19.37 -16.90 10.57
C GLY A 92 17.92 -16.43 10.38
N LEU A 93 17.61 -15.78 9.26
CA LEU A 93 16.26 -15.36 8.93
C LEU A 93 15.33 -16.54 8.61
N ALA A 94 15.79 -17.52 7.83
CA ALA A 94 15.01 -18.73 7.53
C ALA A 94 14.68 -19.51 8.80
N SER A 95 15.68 -19.79 9.65
CA SER A 95 15.49 -20.46 10.94
C SER A 95 14.52 -19.70 11.84
N LEU A 96 14.65 -18.38 11.93
CA LEU A 96 13.76 -17.55 12.72
C LEU A 96 12.28 -17.67 12.26
N ILE A 97 12.00 -17.77 10.96
CA ILE A 97 10.65 -17.96 10.43
C ILE A 97 10.14 -19.36 10.83
N MET A 98 10.96 -20.40 10.65
CA MET A 98 10.62 -21.79 10.95
C MET A 98 10.42 -22.05 12.44
N ASP A 99 11.22 -21.44 13.32
CA ASP A 99 11.13 -21.55 14.80
C ASP A 99 9.76 -21.09 15.33
N HIS A 100 9.05 -20.28 14.54
CA HIS A 100 7.68 -19.83 14.85
C HIS A 100 6.62 -20.59 14.04
N GLY A 101 7.01 -21.73 13.41
CA GLY A 101 6.13 -22.68 12.76
C GLY A 101 5.53 -22.21 11.42
N ALA A 102 6.12 -21.23 10.76
CA ALA A 102 5.81 -20.91 9.36
C ALA A 102 6.82 -21.59 8.43
N ALA A 103 6.39 -22.07 7.27
CA ALA A 103 7.31 -22.43 6.22
C ALA A 103 8.07 -21.18 5.73
N SER A 104 9.36 -21.33 5.44
CA SER A 104 10.24 -20.26 5.00
C SER A 104 10.42 -20.27 3.49
N GLY A 105 10.24 -19.14 2.83
CA GLY A 105 10.51 -18.97 1.40
C GLY A 105 11.29 -17.69 1.12
N ILE A 106 11.93 -17.64 -0.05
CA ILE A 106 12.62 -16.45 -0.53
C ILE A 106 12.38 -16.26 -2.02
N GLN A 107 12.14 -15.02 -2.46
CA GLN A 107 11.95 -14.72 -3.87
C GLN A 107 13.25 -14.24 -4.51
N ILE A 108 13.63 -14.87 -5.60
CA ILE A 108 14.76 -14.47 -6.45
C ILE A 108 14.24 -13.58 -7.58
N ALA A 109 14.77 -12.37 -7.68
CA ALA A 109 14.38 -11.43 -8.70
C ALA A 109 15.57 -11.06 -9.60
N ALA A 110 15.53 -11.53 -10.84
CA ALA A 110 16.30 -10.94 -11.92
C ALA A 110 15.57 -9.68 -12.40
N MET A 111 15.97 -8.57 -11.86
CA MET A 111 15.44 -7.29 -12.29
C MET A 111 16.17 -6.90 -13.56
N GLY A 112 15.45 -6.66 -14.66
CA GLY A 112 16.02 -6.15 -15.89
C GLY A 112 16.87 -4.90 -15.58
N ALA A 113 18.11 -4.89 -16.03
CA ALA A 113 19.00 -3.78 -15.80
C ALA A 113 18.38 -2.49 -16.38
N GLY A 114 18.02 -1.54 -15.55
CA GLY A 114 17.64 -0.20 -15.95
C GLY A 114 16.20 0.23 -15.66
N ARG A 115 15.22 -0.65 -15.45
CA ARG A 115 13.83 -0.22 -15.20
C ARG A 115 13.56 0.27 -13.79
N ILE A 116 14.33 -0.14 -12.79
CA ILE A 116 14.07 0.17 -11.37
C ILE A 116 14.82 1.40 -10.88
N GLU A 117 16.01 1.70 -11.37
CA GLU A 117 16.65 2.99 -11.06
C GLU A 117 15.86 4.17 -11.62
N ALA A 118 15.11 3.95 -12.69
CA ALA A 118 14.23 4.92 -13.29
C ALA A 118 12.96 5.23 -12.48
N LEU A 119 12.63 4.44 -11.45
CA LEU A 119 11.53 4.72 -10.52
C LEU A 119 11.92 5.68 -9.38
N LYS A 120 13.12 6.28 -9.39
CA LYS A 120 13.44 7.48 -8.63
C LYS A 120 12.71 8.67 -9.23
N VAL A 121 11.39 8.68 -9.08
CA VAL A 121 10.55 9.83 -9.41
C VAL A 121 10.80 10.87 -8.34
N ASP A 122 11.42 11.98 -8.73
CA ASP A 122 11.38 13.19 -7.92
C ASP A 122 9.91 13.61 -7.76
N ILE A 123 9.52 14.02 -6.55
CA ILE A 123 8.14 14.36 -6.19
C ILE A 123 7.56 15.48 -7.08
N GLU A 124 8.38 16.22 -7.76
CA GLU A 124 8.01 17.25 -8.74
C GLU A 124 7.65 16.72 -10.14
N GLY A 125 7.65 15.40 -10.33
CA GLY A 125 7.08 14.76 -11.52
C GLY A 125 7.96 14.72 -12.77
N CYS A 126 9.25 15.04 -12.67
CA CYS A 126 10.20 14.85 -13.77
C CYS A 126 11.45 14.13 -13.27
N PRO A 127 11.71 12.89 -13.72
CA PRO A 127 12.95 12.21 -13.37
C PRO A 127 14.13 12.99 -13.92
N ASP A 128 15.19 13.12 -13.12
CA ASP A 128 16.44 13.69 -13.60
C ASP A 128 17.02 12.81 -14.73
N LYS A 129 16.78 13.25 -15.96
CA LYS A 129 17.32 12.61 -17.17
C LYS A 129 18.86 12.61 -17.20
N SER A 130 19.51 13.44 -16.37
CA SER A 130 20.97 13.55 -16.32
C SER A 130 21.62 12.32 -15.68
N SER A 131 20.92 11.63 -14.77
CA SER A 131 21.39 10.37 -14.16
C SER A 131 21.36 9.18 -15.14
N LEU A 132 20.65 9.32 -16.26
CA LEU A 132 20.49 8.29 -17.28
C LEU A 132 21.57 8.41 -18.40
N LYS A 133 22.39 9.45 -18.39
CA LYS A 133 23.46 9.63 -19.38
C LYS A 133 24.64 8.69 -19.07
N GLY A 134 24.87 7.74 -19.97
CA GLY A 134 26.07 6.90 -19.99
C GLY A 134 25.93 5.49 -19.46
N ASN A 135 24.78 5.08 -18.91
CA ASN A 135 24.54 3.69 -18.54
C ASN A 135 23.96 2.91 -19.72
N GLU A 136 24.57 1.78 -20.07
CA GLU A 136 24.04 0.85 -21.04
C GLU A 136 22.91 0.05 -20.38
N TYR A 137 21.66 0.36 -20.72
CA TYR A 137 20.51 -0.40 -20.26
C TYR A 137 20.24 -1.57 -21.20
N PHE A 138 20.15 -2.77 -20.65
CA PHE A 138 19.80 -3.97 -21.38
C PHE A 138 18.36 -4.40 -21.07
N ALA A 139 17.63 -4.84 -22.09
CA ALA A 139 16.30 -5.42 -21.97
C ALA A 139 16.15 -6.56 -22.97
N VAL A 140 15.01 -7.23 -22.93
CA VAL A 140 14.71 -8.33 -23.85
C VAL A 140 14.76 -7.87 -25.31
N SER A 141 14.35 -6.63 -25.59
CA SER A 141 14.38 -6.02 -26.93
C SER A 141 14.73 -4.54 -26.84
N SER A 142 15.22 -3.96 -27.93
CA SER A 142 15.56 -2.53 -28.04
C SER A 142 14.31 -1.69 -28.21
N LEU A 143 13.68 -1.33 -27.07
CA LEU A 143 12.45 -0.54 -27.02
C LEU A 143 12.62 0.69 -26.13
N PRO A 144 11.92 1.81 -26.44
CA PRO A 144 11.90 2.98 -25.56
C PRO A 144 11.15 2.66 -24.26
N HIS A 145 11.73 3.11 -23.13
CA HIS A 145 11.05 3.00 -21.84
C HIS A 145 9.80 3.90 -21.82
N PRO A 146 8.61 3.40 -21.39
CA PRO A 146 7.36 4.16 -21.48
C PRO A 146 7.35 5.52 -20.77
N MET A 147 8.08 5.66 -19.64
CA MET A 147 8.15 6.92 -18.89
C MET A 147 9.28 7.85 -19.33
N TYR A 148 10.43 7.28 -19.72
CA TYR A 148 11.69 8.04 -19.86
C TYR A 148 12.12 8.20 -21.30
N GLY A 149 11.55 7.42 -22.22
CA GLY A 149 11.92 7.41 -23.64
C GLY A 149 13.34 6.90 -23.93
N VAL A 150 14.07 6.44 -22.91
CA VAL A 150 15.40 5.85 -23.06
C VAL A 150 15.27 4.51 -23.75
N VAL A 151 16.01 4.31 -24.84
CA VAL A 151 16.03 3.06 -25.60
C VAL A 151 17.06 2.12 -24.98
N SER A 152 16.63 0.91 -24.61
CA SER A 152 17.48 -0.16 -24.11
C SER A 152 18.26 -0.84 -25.25
N ARG A 153 19.37 -1.50 -24.92
CA ARG A 153 20.02 -2.46 -25.80
C ARG A 153 19.43 -3.85 -25.61
N GLU A 154 19.26 -4.57 -26.70
CA GLU A 154 18.80 -5.96 -26.66
C GLU A 154 19.89 -6.86 -26.07
N LEU A 155 19.50 -7.76 -25.16
CA LEU A 155 20.38 -8.77 -24.57
C LEU A 155 20.91 -9.73 -25.64
N SER A 156 22.23 -9.96 -25.66
CA SER A 156 22.82 -11.02 -26.45
C SER A 156 22.52 -12.40 -25.85
N THR A 157 22.63 -13.45 -26.64
CA THR A 157 22.45 -14.84 -26.16
C THR A 157 23.40 -15.22 -25.03
N GLY A 158 24.65 -14.75 -25.08
CA GLY A 158 25.61 -14.95 -23.98
C GLY A 158 25.25 -14.23 -22.69
N GLN A 159 24.64 -13.03 -22.77
CA GLN A 159 24.11 -12.33 -21.60
C GLN A 159 22.88 -13.04 -21.02
N ILE A 160 22.00 -13.56 -21.88
CA ILE A 160 20.82 -14.35 -21.49
C ILE A 160 21.27 -15.62 -20.72
N ASP A 161 22.28 -16.33 -21.23
CA ASP A 161 22.85 -17.52 -20.59
C ASP A 161 23.45 -17.19 -19.22
N LYS A 162 24.23 -16.11 -19.12
CA LYS A 162 24.81 -15.63 -17.85
C LYS A 162 23.74 -15.26 -16.82
N ILE A 163 22.63 -14.65 -17.23
CA ILE A 163 21.52 -14.32 -16.35
C ILE A 163 20.87 -15.58 -15.78
N ALA A 164 20.69 -16.61 -16.61
CA ALA A 164 20.16 -17.89 -16.14
C ALA A 164 21.07 -18.55 -15.09
N GLU A 165 22.39 -18.51 -15.31
CA GLU A 165 23.40 -18.98 -14.36
C GLU A 165 23.34 -18.19 -13.04
N ASP A 166 23.29 -16.86 -13.09
CA ASP A 166 23.20 -15.99 -11.91
C ASP A 166 21.93 -16.25 -11.05
N ILE A 167 20.80 -16.60 -11.71
CA ILE A 167 19.57 -16.97 -11.01
C ILE A 167 19.72 -18.36 -10.35
N ALA A 168 20.32 -19.32 -11.04
CA ALA A 168 20.58 -20.67 -10.49
C ALA A 168 21.55 -20.61 -9.30
N ASP A 169 22.61 -19.80 -9.40
CA ASP A 169 23.53 -19.55 -8.28
C ASP A 169 22.86 -18.90 -7.07
N ALA A 170 21.94 -17.95 -7.30
CA ALA A 170 21.14 -17.36 -6.23
C ALA A 170 20.23 -18.41 -5.58
N ALA A 171 19.63 -19.32 -6.36
CA ALA A 171 18.78 -20.40 -5.86
C ALA A 171 19.59 -21.39 -5.00
N ARG A 172 20.79 -21.76 -5.43
CA ARG A 172 21.71 -22.61 -4.65
C ARG A 172 22.03 -21.96 -3.28
N ARG A 173 22.31 -20.66 -3.24
CA ARG A 173 22.56 -19.93 -1.99
C ARG A 173 21.32 -19.87 -1.09
N ALA A 174 20.13 -19.71 -1.66
CA ALA A 174 18.88 -19.75 -0.92
C ALA A 174 18.66 -21.13 -0.27
N CYS A 175 18.92 -22.21 -0.99
CA CYS A 175 18.88 -23.56 -0.50
C CYS A 175 19.92 -23.80 0.61
N GLN A 176 21.17 -23.37 0.42
CA GLN A 176 22.24 -23.42 1.44
C GLN A 176 21.89 -22.62 2.69
N ALA A 177 21.10 -21.56 2.58
CA ALA A 177 20.56 -20.80 3.72
C ALA A 177 19.41 -21.54 4.44
N GLY A 178 18.91 -22.66 3.90
CA GLY A 178 17.89 -23.50 4.53
C GLY A 178 16.46 -23.00 4.33
N PHE A 179 16.16 -22.28 3.25
CA PHE A 179 14.77 -21.95 2.89
C PHE A 179 14.03 -23.19 2.34
N ASP A 180 12.80 -23.40 2.81
CA ASP A 180 11.92 -24.48 2.34
C ASP A 180 11.39 -24.23 0.92
N VAL A 181 11.25 -22.95 0.52
CA VAL A 181 10.68 -22.54 -0.77
C VAL A 181 11.60 -21.52 -1.45
N VAL A 182 11.94 -21.79 -2.71
CA VAL A 182 12.58 -20.83 -3.62
C VAL A 182 11.54 -20.39 -4.64
N GLU A 183 11.25 -19.08 -4.70
CA GLU A 183 10.31 -18.51 -5.67
C GLU A 183 11.03 -17.73 -6.75
N ILE A 184 10.84 -18.10 -8.02
CA ILE A 184 11.32 -17.34 -9.18
C ILE A 184 10.35 -16.21 -9.49
N HIS A 185 10.85 -14.97 -9.59
CA HIS A 185 10.04 -13.81 -9.93
C HIS A 185 9.87 -13.65 -11.45
N GLY A 186 8.84 -14.24 -12.03
CA GLY A 186 8.49 -14.14 -13.45
C GLY A 186 7.27 -13.24 -13.74
N ALA A 187 7.04 -12.21 -12.92
CA ALA A 187 5.85 -11.35 -13.01
C ALA A 187 6.21 -9.86 -13.09
N HIS A 188 5.19 -9.01 -13.21
CA HIS A 188 5.22 -7.55 -13.02
C HIS A 188 6.08 -6.77 -14.02
N GLY A 189 6.35 -7.31 -15.20
CA GLY A 189 7.21 -6.66 -16.20
C GLY A 189 8.70 -6.66 -15.81
N TYR A 190 9.13 -7.56 -14.89
CA TYR A 190 10.54 -7.86 -14.69
C TYR A 190 11.05 -8.80 -15.79
N LEU A 191 12.35 -9.03 -15.85
CA LEU A 191 13.02 -9.62 -17.00
C LEU A 191 12.36 -10.90 -17.54
N LEU A 192 12.03 -11.88 -16.67
CA LEU A 192 11.39 -13.12 -17.12
C LEU A 192 9.96 -12.88 -17.64
N CYS A 193 9.23 -11.92 -17.07
CA CYS A 193 7.94 -11.47 -17.60
C CYS A 193 8.11 -10.75 -18.94
N GLU A 194 9.16 -9.94 -19.11
CA GLU A 194 9.48 -9.28 -20.38
C GLU A 194 9.74 -10.26 -21.50
N PHE A 195 10.45 -11.38 -21.23
CA PHE A 195 10.68 -12.43 -22.22
C PHE A 195 9.37 -13.09 -22.63
N LEU A 196 8.44 -13.30 -21.71
CA LEU A 196 7.16 -13.94 -21.97
C LEU A 196 6.17 -13.04 -22.72
N SER A 197 6.22 -11.73 -22.49
CA SER A 197 5.28 -10.75 -23.02
C SER A 197 5.46 -10.46 -24.51
N PRO A 198 4.42 -10.58 -25.35
CA PRO A 198 4.51 -10.24 -26.77
C PRO A 198 4.71 -8.73 -26.99
N ARG A 199 4.40 -7.90 -26.00
CA ARG A 199 4.56 -6.45 -26.06
C ARG A 199 6.01 -6.01 -25.91
N THR A 200 6.78 -6.66 -25.03
CA THR A 200 8.17 -6.30 -24.73
C THR A 200 9.17 -7.19 -25.44
N ASN A 201 8.83 -8.44 -25.76
CA ASN A 201 9.68 -9.35 -26.51
C ASN A 201 9.41 -9.22 -28.02
N ARG A 202 10.24 -8.45 -28.71
CA ARG A 202 10.24 -8.24 -30.17
C ARG A 202 11.41 -8.93 -30.87
N ARG A 203 12.02 -9.91 -30.20
CA ARG A 203 13.17 -10.66 -30.74
C ARG A 203 12.77 -11.48 -31.96
N THR A 204 13.74 -11.70 -32.84
CA THR A 204 13.59 -12.52 -34.05
C THR A 204 14.42 -13.80 -33.99
N ASP A 205 15.12 -14.04 -32.86
CA ASP A 205 15.87 -15.27 -32.61
C ASP A 205 14.98 -16.35 -31.92
N ILE A 206 15.61 -17.40 -31.40
CA ILE A 206 14.93 -18.54 -30.77
C ILE A 206 14.11 -18.19 -29.52
N PHE A 207 14.29 -17.00 -28.96
CA PHE A 207 13.59 -16.50 -27.76
C PHE A 207 12.42 -15.56 -28.08
N GLY A 208 12.17 -15.21 -29.35
CA GLY A 208 11.09 -14.33 -29.80
C GLY A 208 10.05 -15.06 -30.64
N GLY A 209 8.91 -14.40 -30.91
CA GLY A 209 7.84 -14.96 -31.74
C GLY A 209 6.60 -15.38 -30.94
N ASP A 210 6.13 -16.61 -31.09
CA ASP A 210 4.96 -17.13 -30.40
C ASP A 210 5.25 -17.45 -28.92
N ILE A 211 4.21 -17.84 -28.18
CA ILE A 211 4.33 -18.15 -26.75
C ILE A 211 5.30 -19.32 -26.49
N GLU A 212 5.44 -20.24 -27.44
CA GLU A 212 6.37 -21.36 -27.34
C GLU A 212 7.83 -20.87 -27.33
N ALA A 213 8.18 -19.99 -28.25
CA ALA A 213 9.52 -19.40 -28.36
C ALA A 213 9.80 -18.45 -27.19
N ARG A 214 8.85 -17.58 -26.84
CA ARG A 214 8.97 -16.63 -25.73
C ARG A 214 9.09 -17.33 -24.36
N SER A 215 8.56 -18.54 -24.20
CA SER A 215 8.67 -19.35 -22.98
C SER A 215 10.05 -20.00 -22.80
N ARG A 216 10.88 -20.13 -23.83
CA ARG A 216 12.14 -20.88 -23.79
C ARG A 216 13.09 -20.40 -22.70
N PHE A 217 13.33 -19.09 -22.61
CA PHE A 217 14.24 -18.56 -21.58
C PHE A 217 13.68 -18.70 -20.16
N PRO A 218 12.44 -18.31 -19.84
CA PRO A 218 11.85 -18.58 -18.52
C PRO A 218 11.89 -20.05 -18.12
N LEU A 219 11.62 -20.99 -19.03
CA LEU A 219 11.67 -22.44 -18.77
C LEU A 219 13.11 -22.93 -18.60
N GLU A 220 14.08 -22.38 -19.33
CA GLU A 220 15.51 -22.68 -19.13
C GLU A 220 15.97 -22.26 -17.74
N VAL A 221 15.55 -21.07 -17.26
CA VAL A 221 15.81 -20.63 -15.89
C VAL A 221 15.21 -21.61 -14.87
N VAL A 222 13.97 -22.08 -15.09
CA VAL A 222 13.32 -23.07 -14.21
C VAL A 222 14.15 -24.35 -14.15
N ARG A 223 14.61 -24.89 -15.28
CA ARG A 223 15.46 -26.11 -15.32
C ARG A 223 16.74 -25.93 -14.52
N ARG A 224 17.50 -24.86 -14.79
CA ARG A 224 18.77 -24.59 -14.08
C ARG A 224 18.58 -24.39 -12.59
N VAL A 225 17.50 -23.70 -12.18
CA VAL A 225 17.16 -23.56 -10.76
C VAL A 225 16.81 -24.91 -10.15
N LYS A 226 16.02 -25.74 -10.84
CA LYS A 226 15.66 -27.09 -10.38
C LYS A 226 16.88 -27.96 -10.17
N ASP A 227 17.87 -27.87 -11.06
CA ASP A 227 19.14 -28.60 -10.96
C ASP A 227 20.06 -28.07 -9.84
N ALA A 228 19.89 -26.81 -9.44
CA ALA A 228 20.74 -26.13 -8.46
C ALA A 228 20.22 -26.21 -7.01
N ILE A 229 18.96 -26.62 -6.80
CA ILE A 229 18.34 -26.73 -5.46
C ILE A 229 18.19 -28.20 -5.04
N ASP A 230 18.12 -28.44 -3.72
CA ASP A 230 17.92 -29.79 -3.18
C ASP A 230 16.52 -30.32 -3.54
N HIS A 231 16.40 -31.64 -3.64
CA HIS A 231 15.15 -32.33 -4.01
C HIS A 231 13.96 -31.96 -3.11
N ASP A 232 14.22 -31.72 -1.83
CA ASP A 232 13.18 -31.37 -0.84
C ASP A 232 12.79 -29.88 -0.86
N THR A 233 13.54 -29.03 -1.56
CA THR A 233 13.21 -27.61 -1.70
C THR A 233 12.07 -27.42 -2.70
N VAL A 234 11.01 -26.74 -2.29
CA VAL A 234 9.85 -26.43 -3.14
C VAL A 234 10.20 -25.29 -4.10
N LEU A 235 10.04 -25.52 -5.39
CA LEU A 235 10.20 -24.50 -6.42
C LEU A 235 8.85 -23.83 -6.73
N SER A 236 8.73 -22.55 -6.42
CA SER A 236 7.59 -21.71 -6.75
C SER A 236 7.91 -20.78 -7.93
N TYR A 237 6.95 -20.51 -8.79
CA TYR A 237 7.07 -19.53 -9.86
C TYR A 237 5.97 -18.48 -9.76
N ARG A 238 6.37 -17.20 -9.67
CA ARG A 238 5.40 -16.10 -9.68
C ARG A 238 5.18 -15.59 -11.09
N VAL A 239 3.92 -15.58 -11.55
CA VAL A 239 3.54 -15.21 -12.92
C VAL A 239 2.55 -14.05 -12.93
N SER A 240 2.64 -13.12 -13.88
CA SER A 240 1.56 -12.19 -14.23
C SER A 240 0.56 -12.89 -15.14
N ALA A 241 -0.65 -13.16 -14.63
CA ALA A 241 -1.72 -13.80 -15.41
C ALA A 241 -2.26 -12.91 -16.53
N ALA A 242 -2.06 -11.60 -16.42
CA ALA A 242 -2.32 -10.60 -17.46
C ALA A 242 -1.51 -9.34 -17.15
N GLU A 243 -1.03 -8.65 -18.16
CA GLU A 243 -0.36 -7.34 -18.00
C GLU A 243 -1.32 -6.18 -17.87
N PHE A 244 -2.57 -6.33 -18.32
CA PHE A 244 -3.59 -5.28 -18.41
C PHE A 244 -3.12 -4.07 -19.25
N ALA A 245 -2.33 -4.34 -20.25
CA ALA A 245 -1.79 -3.39 -21.22
C ALA A 245 -2.09 -3.89 -22.64
N GLU A 246 -2.31 -2.96 -23.56
CA GLU A 246 -2.58 -3.28 -24.97
C GLU A 246 -1.41 -4.06 -25.58
N GLY A 247 -1.73 -5.15 -26.27
CA GLY A 247 -0.75 -6.06 -26.87
C GLY A 247 0.13 -6.79 -25.86
N GLY A 248 -0.22 -6.75 -24.58
CA GLY A 248 0.49 -7.44 -23.50
C GLY A 248 0.03 -8.88 -23.32
N LEU A 249 0.72 -9.57 -22.43
CA LEU A 249 0.41 -10.94 -22.03
C LEU A 249 -1.01 -11.06 -21.49
N ASP A 250 -1.74 -12.07 -21.93
CA ASP A 250 -3.09 -12.39 -21.49
C ASP A 250 -3.17 -13.78 -20.83
N ILE A 251 -4.33 -14.12 -20.28
CA ILE A 251 -4.53 -15.35 -19.55
C ILE A 251 -4.46 -16.59 -20.43
N GLU A 252 -4.81 -16.50 -21.73
CA GLU A 252 -4.79 -17.66 -22.63
C GLU A 252 -3.35 -18.12 -22.88
N GLU A 253 -2.44 -17.19 -23.12
CA GLU A 253 -1.01 -17.49 -23.25
C GLU A 253 -0.41 -17.98 -21.90
N VAL A 254 -0.85 -17.39 -20.78
CA VAL A 254 -0.36 -17.80 -19.45
C VAL A 254 -0.83 -19.21 -19.06
N ILE A 255 -1.99 -19.64 -19.49
CA ILE A 255 -2.46 -21.02 -19.29
C ILE A 255 -1.53 -22.03 -20.01
N ILE A 256 -1.09 -21.73 -21.23
CA ILE A 256 -0.12 -22.55 -21.96
C ILE A 256 1.20 -22.61 -21.18
N PHE A 257 1.68 -21.46 -20.74
CA PHE A 257 2.92 -21.36 -19.98
C PHE A 257 2.84 -22.07 -18.61
N ALA A 258 1.69 -21.98 -17.91
CA ALA A 258 1.49 -22.63 -16.61
C ALA A 258 1.60 -24.17 -16.69
N ARG A 259 1.07 -24.79 -17.76
CA ARG A 259 1.26 -26.23 -18.01
C ARG A 259 2.74 -26.57 -18.18
N LYS A 260 3.47 -25.78 -18.97
CA LYS A 260 4.92 -25.96 -19.18
C LYS A 260 5.73 -25.78 -17.90
N LEU A 261 5.37 -24.83 -17.03
CA LEU A 261 5.99 -24.67 -15.71
C LEU A 261 5.86 -25.96 -14.88
N GLN A 262 4.66 -26.56 -14.82
CA GLN A 262 4.44 -27.83 -14.13
C GLN A 262 5.26 -28.97 -14.76
N GLU A 263 5.26 -29.12 -16.08
CA GLU A 263 6.01 -30.11 -16.82
C GLU A 263 7.54 -29.99 -16.59
N THR A 264 8.03 -28.75 -16.39
CA THR A 264 9.45 -28.45 -16.15
C THR A 264 9.84 -28.66 -14.67
N GLY A 265 8.88 -28.96 -13.78
CA GLY A 265 9.15 -29.34 -12.39
C GLY A 265 8.92 -28.24 -11.36
N VAL A 266 8.17 -27.17 -11.69
CA VAL A 266 7.64 -26.22 -10.72
C VAL A 266 6.64 -26.93 -9.81
N ASN A 267 6.74 -26.69 -8.48
CA ASN A 267 5.89 -27.33 -7.49
C ASN A 267 4.68 -26.47 -7.09
N MET A 268 4.71 -25.14 -7.36
CA MET A 268 3.65 -24.21 -6.96
C MET A 268 3.65 -22.97 -7.86
N ILE A 269 2.48 -22.45 -8.23
CA ILE A 269 2.35 -21.24 -9.04
C ILE A 269 1.72 -20.10 -8.21
N HIS A 270 2.40 -18.97 -8.16
CA HIS A 270 1.92 -17.76 -7.48
C HIS A 270 1.37 -16.77 -8.51
N VAL A 271 0.04 -16.66 -8.59
CA VAL A 271 -0.65 -15.89 -9.63
C VAL A 271 -0.74 -14.42 -9.24
N SER A 272 -0.16 -13.55 -10.07
CA SER A 272 -0.20 -12.09 -9.95
C SER A 272 -0.67 -11.45 -11.25
N GLY A 273 -0.47 -10.14 -11.44
CA GLY A 273 -0.83 -9.45 -12.69
C GLY A 273 -0.39 -7.99 -12.70
N GLY A 274 -0.37 -7.39 -13.88
CA GLY A 274 0.09 -6.03 -14.11
C GLY A 274 1.61 -5.91 -14.30
N THR A 275 2.07 -4.68 -14.55
CA THR A 275 3.49 -4.34 -14.75
C THR A 275 3.90 -3.15 -13.88
N ASN A 276 5.21 -2.94 -13.71
CA ASN A 276 5.78 -1.84 -12.89
C ASN A 276 6.30 -0.67 -13.75
N GLU A 277 5.91 -0.56 -15.00
CA GLU A 277 6.48 0.39 -15.97
C GLU A 277 6.08 1.85 -15.71
N THR A 278 4.89 2.06 -15.19
CA THR A 278 4.35 3.37 -14.85
C THR A 278 3.56 3.30 -13.54
N PRO A 279 3.34 4.42 -12.84
CA PRO A 279 2.48 4.45 -11.66
C PRO A 279 1.07 3.90 -11.91
N ALA A 280 0.48 4.17 -13.09
CA ALA A 280 -0.83 3.64 -13.47
C ALA A 280 -0.79 2.11 -13.67
N ALA A 281 0.25 1.57 -14.30
CA ALA A 281 0.44 0.13 -14.45
C ALA A 281 0.67 -0.56 -13.09
N MET A 282 1.46 0.07 -12.20
CA MET A 282 1.68 -0.43 -10.82
C MET A 282 0.37 -0.55 -10.02
N ASN A 283 -0.64 0.27 -10.29
CA ASN A 283 -1.97 0.14 -9.69
C ASN A 283 -2.69 -1.15 -10.12
N ARG A 284 -2.25 -1.82 -11.16
CA ARG A 284 -2.75 -3.18 -11.53
C ARG A 284 -2.05 -4.27 -10.73
N VAL A 285 -0.78 -4.05 -10.34
CA VAL A 285 -0.01 -4.95 -9.46
C VAL A 285 -0.46 -4.79 -8.00
N ILE A 286 -0.53 -3.55 -7.52
CA ILE A 286 -0.82 -3.20 -6.12
C ILE A 286 -2.01 -2.23 -6.07
N PRO A 287 -3.23 -2.75 -6.31
CA PRO A 287 -4.40 -1.90 -6.49
C PRO A 287 -4.73 -1.09 -5.23
N PRO A 288 -5.06 0.20 -5.41
CA PRO A 288 -5.59 1.06 -4.36
C PRO A 288 -7.02 0.64 -3.97
N MET A 289 -7.62 1.36 -3.01
CA MET A 289 -8.94 1.02 -2.48
C MET A 289 -10.10 1.19 -3.49
N SER A 290 -9.90 1.96 -4.54
CA SER A 290 -10.86 2.11 -5.65
C SER A 290 -11.10 0.83 -6.46
N TYR A 291 -10.18 -0.15 -6.39
CA TYR A 291 -10.31 -1.44 -7.06
C TYR A 291 -11.05 -2.47 -6.20
N SER A 292 -11.73 -3.42 -6.84
CA SER A 292 -12.40 -4.54 -6.15
C SER A 292 -11.41 -5.44 -5.42
N ARG A 293 -11.88 -6.11 -4.35
CA ARG A 293 -11.13 -7.14 -3.64
C ARG A 293 -11.09 -8.43 -4.45
N GLY A 294 -10.00 -9.20 -4.34
CA GLY A 294 -9.87 -10.49 -5.00
C GLY A 294 -9.87 -10.43 -6.54
N ARG A 295 -9.49 -9.31 -7.15
CA ARG A 295 -9.57 -9.10 -8.61
C ARG A 295 -8.85 -10.15 -9.44
N LEU A 296 -7.75 -10.73 -8.93
CA LEU A 296 -7.00 -11.78 -9.63
C LEU A 296 -7.45 -13.20 -9.29
N VAL A 297 -8.43 -13.38 -8.41
CA VAL A 297 -8.94 -14.71 -8.05
C VAL A 297 -9.51 -15.47 -9.27
N PRO A 298 -10.27 -14.86 -10.19
CA PRO A 298 -10.71 -15.55 -11.41
C PRO A 298 -9.57 -16.04 -12.29
N TYR A 299 -8.45 -15.31 -12.34
CA TYR A 299 -7.26 -15.72 -13.09
C TYR A 299 -6.55 -16.90 -12.40
N ALA A 300 -6.43 -16.86 -11.08
CA ALA A 300 -5.88 -17.98 -10.31
C ALA A 300 -6.72 -19.24 -10.48
N GLN A 301 -8.04 -19.13 -10.48
CA GLN A 301 -8.96 -20.24 -10.74
C GLN A 301 -8.74 -20.84 -12.12
N ARG A 302 -8.64 -20.04 -13.18
CA ARG A 302 -8.39 -20.53 -14.53
C ARG A 302 -7.05 -21.27 -14.67
N ILE A 303 -6.01 -20.80 -13.98
CA ILE A 303 -4.72 -21.50 -13.95
C ILE A 303 -4.86 -22.81 -13.19
N LYS A 304 -5.55 -22.82 -12.04
CA LYS A 304 -5.79 -24.04 -11.25
C LYS A 304 -6.56 -25.13 -12.00
N GLU A 305 -7.46 -24.75 -12.90
CA GLU A 305 -8.23 -25.68 -13.72
C GLU A 305 -7.36 -26.47 -14.73
N VAL A 306 -6.12 -26.00 -15.00
CA VAL A 306 -5.24 -26.58 -16.03
C VAL A 306 -3.94 -27.18 -15.47
N VAL A 307 -3.67 -27.02 -14.17
CA VAL A 307 -2.51 -27.60 -13.48
C VAL A 307 -2.96 -28.43 -12.28
N SER A 308 -2.15 -29.42 -11.88
CA SER A 308 -2.38 -30.23 -10.67
C SER A 308 -1.58 -29.77 -9.46
N ILE A 309 -0.61 -28.86 -9.66
CA ILE A 309 0.20 -28.29 -8.60
C ILE A 309 -0.55 -27.15 -7.89
N PRO A 310 -0.27 -26.87 -6.61
CA PRO A 310 -0.91 -25.79 -5.86
C PRO A 310 -0.79 -24.42 -6.50
N VAL A 311 -1.88 -23.65 -6.42
CA VAL A 311 -2.00 -22.28 -6.93
C VAL A 311 -2.26 -21.31 -5.79
N ILE A 312 -1.46 -20.21 -5.73
CA ILE A 312 -1.62 -19.11 -4.77
C ILE A 312 -2.36 -17.96 -5.45
N ALA A 313 -3.51 -17.58 -4.90
CA ALA A 313 -4.23 -16.37 -5.32
C ALA A 313 -3.78 -15.14 -4.51
N VAL A 314 -3.72 -13.98 -5.15
CA VAL A 314 -3.31 -12.73 -4.53
C VAL A 314 -4.25 -11.57 -4.91
N GLN A 315 -3.99 -10.44 -4.35
CA GLN A 315 -4.56 -9.11 -4.65
C GLN A 315 -5.81 -8.75 -3.84
N ARG A 316 -5.60 -7.86 -2.85
CA ARG A 316 -6.63 -7.32 -1.95
C ARG A 316 -7.47 -8.39 -1.22
N ILE A 317 -6.88 -9.54 -0.91
CA ILE A 317 -7.46 -10.52 0.00
C ILE A 317 -7.10 -10.05 1.42
N ASN A 318 -7.99 -9.28 2.05
CA ASN A 318 -7.72 -8.56 3.29
C ASN A 318 -8.70 -8.87 4.43
N THR A 319 -9.66 -9.79 4.20
CA THR A 319 -10.57 -10.30 5.23
C THR A 319 -10.54 -11.82 5.29
N PRO A 320 -10.71 -12.42 6.48
CA PRO A 320 -10.75 -13.87 6.64
C PRO A 320 -11.90 -14.54 5.87
N GLU A 321 -13.04 -13.86 5.79
CA GLU A 321 -14.22 -14.33 5.09
C GLU A 321 -13.95 -14.52 3.59
N LEU A 322 -13.33 -13.53 2.94
CA LEU A 322 -12.96 -13.63 1.53
C LEU A 322 -11.89 -14.72 1.31
N ALA A 323 -10.92 -14.82 2.20
CA ALA A 323 -9.88 -15.85 2.14
C ALA A 323 -10.47 -17.25 2.26
N GLU A 324 -11.37 -17.46 3.22
CA GLU A 324 -12.11 -18.73 3.41
C GLU A 324 -12.96 -19.07 2.18
N GLU A 325 -13.70 -18.08 1.63
CA GLU A 325 -14.54 -18.28 0.44
C GLU A 325 -13.72 -18.76 -0.76
N ILE A 326 -12.52 -18.18 -0.98
CA ILE A 326 -11.64 -18.54 -2.09
C ILE A 326 -11.19 -19.99 -1.96
N ILE A 327 -10.73 -20.41 -0.77
CA ILE A 327 -10.24 -21.77 -0.53
C ILE A 327 -11.41 -22.78 -0.56
N ARG A 328 -12.49 -22.51 0.15
CA ARG A 328 -13.69 -23.36 0.17
C ARG A 328 -14.28 -23.56 -1.22
N GLY A 329 -14.29 -22.50 -2.03
CA GLY A 329 -14.79 -22.53 -3.41
C GLY A 329 -13.84 -23.19 -4.41
N GLY A 330 -12.68 -23.72 -3.98
CA GLY A 330 -11.70 -24.35 -4.85
C GLY A 330 -11.07 -23.41 -5.89
N LYS A 331 -11.17 -22.09 -5.68
CA LYS A 331 -10.64 -21.08 -6.64
C LYS A 331 -9.10 -20.97 -6.58
N ALA A 332 -8.50 -21.35 -5.47
CA ALA A 332 -7.06 -21.47 -5.26
C ALA A 332 -6.77 -22.42 -4.10
N ASP A 333 -5.51 -22.87 -3.94
CA ASP A 333 -5.06 -23.73 -2.85
C ASP A 333 -4.54 -22.94 -1.67
N LEU A 334 -3.98 -21.75 -1.94
CA LEU A 334 -3.41 -20.82 -0.98
C LEU A 334 -3.83 -19.39 -1.31
N VAL A 335 -3.87 -18.53 -0.30
CA VAL A 335 -4.16 -17.09 -0.45
C VAL A 335 -3.01 -16.24 0.08
N ALA A 336 -2.55 -15.30 -0.73
CA ALA A 336 -1.50 -14.37 -0.35
C ALA A 336 -2.09 -13.06 0.18
N THR A 337 -1.86 -12.77 1.48
CA THR A 337 -2.47 -11.68 2.23
C THR A 337 -1.47 -10.56 2.56
N GLY A 338 -0.68 -10.10 1.56
CA GLY A 338 0.48 -9.23 1.75
C GLY A 338 0.23 -7.98 2.60
N ARG A 339 -0.49 -6.99 2.06
CA ARG A 339 -0.75 -5.74 2.78
C ARG A 339 -1.60 -5.93 4.04
N ALA A 340 -2.39 -7.02 4.12
CA ALA A 340 -3.10 -7.38 5.34
C ALA A 340 -2.11 -7.72 6.48
N LEU A 341 -1.05 -8.48 6.18
CA LEU A 341 0.01 -8.82 7.13
C LEU A 341 0.97 -7.63 7.42
N ILE A 342 1.03 -6.62 6.56
CA ILE A 342 1.68 -5.35 6.90
C ILE A 342 0.83 -4.60 7.94
N ALA A 343 -0.47 -4.48 7.70
CA ALA A 343 -1.37 -3.75 8.58
C ALA A 343 -1.53 -4.46 9.95
N ASP A 344 -1.63 -5.78 9.95
CA ASP A 344 -1.76 -6.60 11.16
C ASP A 344 -0.95 -7.90 11.05
N PRO A 345 0.24 -7.98 11.66
CA PRO A 345 1.04 -9.21 11.63
C PRO A 345 0.34 -10.41 12.28
N TYR A 346 -0.62 -10.18 13.18
CA TYR A 346 -1.41 -11.21 13.88
C TYR A 346 -2.76 -11.51 13.22
N TRP A 347 -2.97 -11.05 11.98
CA TRP A 347 -4.19 -11.31 11.23
C TRP A 347 -4.57 -12.81 11.19
N PRO A 348 -3.64 -13.79 10.92
CA PRO A 348 -4.00 -15.19 10.92
C PRO A 348 -4.41 -15.72 12.29
N LEU A 349 -3.67 -15.35 13.34
CA LEU A 349 -3.96 -15.78 14.70
C LEU A 349 -5.33 -15.28 15.17
N LYS A 350 -5.61 -13.98 14.97
CA LYS A 350 -6.90 -13.38 15.31
C LYS A 350 -8.06 -14.01 14.55
N ALA A 351 -7.87 -14.29 13.25
CA ALA A 351 -8.87 -15.00 12.44
C ALA A 351 -9.14 -16.40 12.97
N ARG A 352 -8.10 -17.19 13.28
CA ARG A 352 -8.22 -18.53 13.84
C ARG A 352 -8.96 -18.56 15.19
N GLU A 353 -8.76 -17.54 15.99
CA GLU A 353 -9.38 -17.40 17.32
C GLU A 353 -10.77 -16.72 17.28
N GLY A 354 -11.30 -16.39 16.09
CA GLY A 354 -12.59 -15.73 15.94
C GLY A 354 -12.60 -14.24 16.32
N ARG A 355 -11.43 -13.65 16.59
CA ARG A 355 -11.26 -12.24 16.98
C ARG A 355 -11.20 -11.29 15.77
N VAL A 356 -12.12 -11.45 14.83
CA VAL A 356 -12.10 -10.71 13.54
C VAL A 356 -12.22 -9.21 13.74
N SER A 357 -13.03 -8.76 14.71
CA SER A 357 -13.19 -7.33 15.05
C SER A 357 -11.90 -6.67 15.58
N GLU A 358 -10.92 -7.47 16.00
CA GLU A 358 -9.62 -6.98 16.45
C GLU A 358 -8.58 -6.88 15.32
N ILE A 359 -8.91 -7.33 14.12
CA ILE A 359 -8.01 -7.27 12.97
C ILE A 359 -7.91 -5.83 12.47
N ARG A 360 -6.69 -5.32 12.42
CA ARG A 360 -6.36 -4.07 11.73
C ARG A 360 -6.38 -4.31 10.21
N ARG A 361 -7.55 -4.19 9.61
CA ARG A 361 -7.80 -4.55 8.22
C ARG A 361 -7.12 -3.57 7.26
N CYS A 362 -6.25 -4.06 6.35
CA CYS A 362 -5.65 -3.22 5.32
C CYS A 362 -6.71 -2.53 4.46
N ILE A 363 -6.63 -1.21 4.34
CA ILE A 363 -7.55 -0.37 3.56
C ILE A 363 -7.05 -0.08 2.13
N ALA A 364 -5.94 -0.66 1.72
CA ALA A 364 -5.33 -0.48 0.41
C ALA A 364 -5.05 0.99 0.01
N CYS A 365 -4.69 1.83 0.98
CA CYS A 365 -4.35 3.25 0.75
C CYS A 365 -3.01 3.46 0.03
N ASN A 366 -2.14 2.48 0.00
CA ASN A 366 -0.77 2.49 -0.52
C ASN A 366 0.19 3.51 0.12
N GLN A 367 -0.27 4.46 0.94
CA GLN A 367 0.51 5.60 1.45
C GLN A 367 1.72 5.22 2.29
N GLY A 368 1.55 4.32 3.27
CA GLY A 368 2.62 3.90 4.17
C GLY A 368 3.48 2.76 3.61
N CYS A 369 2.98 1.99 2.65
CA CYS A 369 3.69 0.87 2.07
C CYS A 369 4.29 1.23 0.71
N MET A 370 3.53 1.07 -0.36
CA MET A 370 4.09 1.11 -1.71
C MET A 370 4.60 2.49 -2.12
N GLU A 371 3.92 3.57 -1.72
CA GLU A 371 4.41 4.93 -2.02
C GLU A 371 5.73 5.23 -1.30
N GLN A 372 5.90 4.77 -0.05
CA GLN A 372 7.18 4.92 0.66
C GLN A 372 8.30 4.17 -0.06
N ILE A 373 8.02 2.94 -0.53
CA ILE A 373 9.00 2.15 -1.29
C ILE A 373 9.40 2.84 -2.60
N VAL A 374 8.43 3.34 -3.36
CA VAL A 374 8.66 4.09 -4.61
C VAL A 374 9.48 5.36 -4.36
N LEU A 375 9.27 6.02 -3.23
CA LEU A 375 10.04 7.20 -2.81
C LEU A 375 11.42 6.83 -2.19
N GLY A 376 11.84 5.57 -2.24
CA GLY A 376 13.11 5.11 -1.67
C GLY A 376 13.15 5.08 -0.14
N LYS A 377 12.00 5.22 0.52
CA LYS A 377 11.86 5.18 1.98
C LYS A 377 11.56 3.77 2.48
N SER A 378 11.71 3.54 3.78
CA SER A 378 11.36 2.28 4.42
C SER A 378 9.85 2.03 4.41
N LEU A 379 9.48 0.74 4.33
CA LEU A 379 8.11 0.27 4.48
C LEU A 379 7.49 0.75 5.79
N SER A 380 6.24 1.19 5.72
CA SER A 380 5.40 1.57 6.86
C SER A 380 3.93 1.23 6.56
N CYS A 381 3.02 1.60 7.44
CA CYS A 381 1.58 1.48 7.22
C CYS A 381 0.85 2.73 7.70
N LEU A 382 -0.19 3.17 6.99
CA LEU A 382 -0.95 4.36 7.34
C LEU A 382 -1.39 4.36 8.80
N TYR A 383 -1.94 3.25 9.31
CA TYR A 383 -2.48 3.18 10.67
C TYR A 383 -1.95 2.01 11.52
N ASN A 384 -0.79 1.46 11.11
CA ASN A 384 0.04 0.64 11.98
C ASN A 384 1.42 1.29 12.11
N PRO A 385 1.64 2.17 13.09
CA PRO A 385 2.89 2.90 13.26
C PRO A 385 4.06 2.02 13.74
N GLU A 386 3.80 0.78 14.12
CA GLU A 386 4.82 -0.20 14.55
C GLU A 386 5.56 -0.85 13.37
N VAL A 387 5.05 -0.74 12.12
CA VAL A 387 5.68 -1.36 10.95
C VAL A 387 7.08 -0.81 10.71
N GLY A 388 8.07 -1.72 10.68
CA GLY A 388 9.49 -1.38 10.62
C GLY A 388 10.10 -0.92 11.96
N ARG A 389 9.32 -1.05 13.05
CA ARG A 389 9.70 -0.76 14.44
C ARG A 389 9.16 -1.83 15.38
N GLU A 390 9.07 -3.07 14.92
CA GLU A 390 8.45 -4.18 15.65
C GLU A 390 9.14 -4.51 16.98
N GLU A 391 10.41 -4.12 17.14
CA GLU A 391 11.16 -4.20 18.41
C GLU A 391 10.56 -3.35 19.53
N ILE A 392 9.86 -2.25 19.20
CA ILE A 392 9.16 -1.42 20.18
C ILE A 392 8.09 -2.24 20.92
N ARG A 393 7.37 -3.08 20.16
CA ARG A 393 6.35 -3.97 20.71
C ARG A 393 6.96 -5.05 21.61
N GLU A 394 8.13 -5.56 21.26
CA GLU A 394 8.83 -6.58 22.05
C GLU A 394 9.34 -6.01 23.39
N SER A 395 9.68 -4.73 23.44
CA SER A 395 10.09 -4.04 24.66
C SER A 395 8.95 -3.75 25.64
N GLY A 396 7.70 -3.80 25.19
CA GLY A 396 6.36 -3.70 25.83
C GLY A 396 6.28 -3.37 27.32
N LYS A 397 7.09 -2.43 27.82
CA LYS A 397 7.11 -2.07 29.23
C LYS A 397 5.89 -1.21 29.55
N LYS A 398 4.99 -1.75 30.37
CA LYS A 398 4.02 -0.91 31.07
C LYS A 398 4.77 0.12 31.90
N THR A 399 4.25 1.33 31.93
CA THR A 399 4.83 2.38 32.78
C THR A 399 4.78 1.97 34.25
N ARG A 400 5.80 2.38 35.00
CA ARG A 400 5.83 2.20 36.47
C ARG A 400 4.93 3.22 37.16
N THR A 401 4.78 4.40 36.58
CA THR A 401 3.98 5.50 37.14
C THR A 401 2.74 5.72 36.30
N LYS A 402 1.57 5.38 36.85
CA LYS A 402 0.29 5.60 36.16
C LYS A 402 -0.10 7.07 36.26
N LYS A 403 -0.49 7.65 35.14
CA LYS A 403 -0.99 9.03 35.02
C LYS A 403 -2.47 9.01 34.66
N ARG A 404 -3.15 10.12 34.98
CA ARG A 404 -4.49 10.44 34.50
C ARG A 404 -4.34 11.38 33.32
N ILE A 405 -4.76 10.97 32.14
CA ILE A 405 -4.50 11.70 30.90
C ILE A 405 -5.83 12.06 30.23
N LEU A 406 -5.97 13.34 29.90
CA LEU A 406 -7.09 13.83 29.13
C LEU A 406 -6.71 13.92 27.65
N VAL A 407 -7.50 13.31 26.79
CA VAL A 407 -7.38 13.43 25.33
C VAL A 407 -8.57 14.22 24.81
N VAL A 408 -8.34 15.31 24.09
CA VAL A 408 -9.39 16.19 23.55
C VAL A 408 -9.43 16.07 22.03
N GLY A 409 -10.53 15.53 21.52
CA GLY A 409 -10.79 15.26 20.11
C GLY A 409 -10.74 13.78 19.76
N GLY A 410 -11.85 13.26 19.25
CA GLY A 410 -12.06 11.85 18.91
C GLY A 410 -11.77 11.51 17.45
N GLY A 411 -10.90 12.27 16.78
CA GLY A 411 -10.37 11.94 15.46
C GLY A 411 -9.31 10.81 15.52
N PRO A 412 -8.73 10.40 14.37
CA PRO A 412 -7.75 9.30 14.31
C PRO A 412 -6.55 9.48 15.25
N ALA A 413 -6.02 10.71 15.37
CA ALA A 413 -4.90 11.03 16.28
C ALA A 413 -5.29 10.82 17.76
N GLY A 414 -6.42 11.38 18.19
CA GLY A 414 -6.89 11.25 19.57
C GLY A 414 -7.26 9.83 19.94
N MET A 415 -7.94 9.11 19.05
CA MET A 415 -8.27 7.70 19.26
C MET A 415 -7.01 6.82 19.37
N GLU A 416 -6.00 7.03 18.52
CA GLU A 416 -4.74 6.26 18.58
C GLU A 416 -3.97 6.57 19.86
N SER A 417 -3.81 7.86 20.23
CA SER A 417 -3.10 8.24 21.45
C SER A 417 -3.78 7.68 22.70
N ALA A 418 -5.13 7.76 22.75
CA ALA A 418 -5.89 7.20 23.87
C ALA A 418 -5.67 5.68 24.03
N CYS A 419 -5.67 4.94 22.91
CA CYS A 419 -5.39 3.51 22.93
C CYS A 419 -3.96 3.20 23.41
N VAL A 420 -2.95 3.88 22.86
CA VAL A 420 -1.54 3.64 23.22
C VAL A 420 -1.29 3.94 24.68
N LEU A 421 -1.81 5.05 25.19
CA LEU A 421 -1.67 5.44 26.60
C LEU A 421 -2.35 4.44 27.54
N SER A 422 -3.56 3.98 27.21
CA SER A 422 -4.26 2.96 28.00
C SER A 422 -3.52 1.62 27.98
N GLU A 423 -2.94 1.19 26.84
CA GLU A 423 -2.12 -0.03 26.75
C GLU A 423 -0.84 0.05 27.60
N LYS A 424 -0.29 1.24 27.79
CA LYS A 424 0.82 1.50 28.72
C LYS A 424 0.39 1.46 30.20
N GLY A 425 -0.90 1.50 30.48
CA GLY A 425 -1.47 1.38 31.84
C GLY A 425 -1.92 2.71 32.47
N HIS A 426 -1.95 3.81 31.71
CA HIS A 426 -2.51 5.08 32.17
C HIS A 426 -4.04 5.05 32.24
N TYR A 427 -4.63 5.94 33.05
CA TYR A 427 -6.05 6.24 33.00
C TYR A 427 -6.32 7.30 31.95
N VAL A 428 -7.18 6.99 30.98
CA VAL A 428 -7.42 7.86 29.85
C VAL A 428 -8.91 8.24 29.78
N ARG A 429 -9.17 9.55 29.67
CA ARG A 429 -10.49 10.09 29.28
C ARG A 429 -10.37 10.72 27.90
N LEU A 430 -11.29 10.39 27.00
CA LEU A 430 -11.38 10.94 25.65
C LEU A 430 -12.64 11.80 25.52
N LEU A 431 -12.49 13.08 25.25
CA LEU A 431 -13.60 14.00 24.96
C LEU A 431 -13.77 14.17 23.44
N GLU A 432 -15.02 14.12 23.00
CA GLU A 432 -15.42 14.44 21.61
C GLU A 432 -16.67 15.32 21.61
N LYS A 433 -16.61 16.43 20.90
CA LYS A 433 -17.74 17.39 20.81
C LYS A 433 -18.91 16.87 19.97
N GLU A 434 -18.61 16.02 19.00
CA GLU A 434 -19.63 15.40 18.15
C GLU A 434 -20.31 14.22 18.86
N ASP A 435 -21.35 13.67 18.23
CA ASP A 435 -22.08 12.50 18.74
C ASP A 435 -21.38 11.16 18.49
N SER A 436 -20.26 11.18 17.79
CA SER A 436 -19.54 9.96 17.41
C SER A 436 -18.05 10.21 17.12
N LEU A 437 -17.23 9.21 17.42
CA LEU A 437 -15.79 9.20 17.09
C LEU A 437 -15.52 9.04 15.60
N GLY A 438 -14.36 9.49 15.14
CA GLY A 438 -13.82 9.24 13.81
C GLY A 438 -13.34 10.48 13.05
N GLY A 439 -13.82 11.68 13.39
CA GLY A 439 -13.37 12.94 12.80
C GLY A 439 -13.32 12.93 11.26
N ALA A 440 -12.24 13.45 10.68
CA ALA A 440 -12.07 13.53 9.23
C ALA A 440 -12.09 12.16 8.51
N ALA A 441 -11.66 11.07 9.16
CA ALA A 441 -11.69 9.74 8.57
C ALA A 441 -13.13 9.22 8.39
N LYS A 442 -14.06 9.58 9.29
CA LYS A 442 -15.49 9.28 9.13
C LYS A 442 -16.06 10.01 7.91
N ILE A 443 -15.70 11.30 7.72
CA ILE A 443 -16.15 12.08 6.56
C ILE A 443 -15.59 11.49 5.27
N ALA A 444 -14.29 11.16 5.23
CA ALA A 444 -13.67 10.53 4.07
C ALA A 444 -14.36 9.22 3.67
N SER A 445 -14.89 8.45 4.63
CA SER A 445 -15.55 7.18 4.36
C SER A 445 -16.92 7.29 3.67
N ILE A 446 -17.47 8.50 3.52
CA ILE A 446 -18.68 8.78 2.72
C ILE A 446 -18.43 8.49 1.25
N LEU A 447 -17.19 8.71 0.80
CA LEU A 447 -16.78 8.51 -0.59
C LEU A 447 -16.61 7.02 -0.90
N ASP A 448 -17.23 6.52 -1.99
CA ASP A 448 -17.12 5.12 -2.40
C ASP A 448 -15.66 4.67 -2.57
N GLU A 449 -14.84 5.53 -3.16
CA GLU A 449 -13.43 5.29 -3.42
C GLU A 449 -12.57 5.32 -2.13
N LYS A 450 -13.13 5.83 -1.03
CA LYS A 450 -12.49 5.91 0.29
C LYS A 450 -13.28 5.25 1.42
N LYS A 451 -14.36 4.53 1.11
CA LYS A 451 -15.22 3.89 2.12
C LYS A 451 -14.46 3.01 3.11
N GLU A 452 -13.32 2.46 2.70
CA GLU A 452 -12.49 1.62 3.58
C GLU A 452 -11.83 2.41 4.72
N PHE A 453 -11.84 3.76 4.71
CA PHE A 453 -11.46 4.55 5.89
C PHE A 453 -12.41 4.31 7.08
N GLY A 454 -13.64 3.90 6.83
CA GLY A 454 -14.55 3.42 7.87
C GLY A 454 -13.97 2.28 8.71
N ALA A 455 -13.16 1.39 8.09
CA ALA A 455 -12.50 0.32 8.82
C ALA A 455 -11.40 0.80 9.79
N VAL A 456 -10.76 1.94 9.51
CA VAL A 456 -9.82 2.57 10.46
C VAL A 456 -10.56 3.05 11.70
N VAL A 457 -11.70 3.74 11.48
CA VAL A 457 -12.55 4.24 12.56
C VAL A 457 -13.12 3.09 13.39
N GLU A 458 -13.64 2.05 12.74
CA GLU A 458 -14.18 0.86 13.38
C GLU A 458 -13.13 0.14 14.23
N TYR A 459 -11.95 -0.11 13.68
CA TYR A 459 -10.84 -0.73 14.41
C TYR A 459 -10.45 0.06 15.67
N LEU A 460 -10.32 1.38 15.57
CA LEU A 460 -9.99 2.23 16.72
C LEU A 460 -11.11 2.26 17.75
N LYS A 461 -12.39 2.30 17.34
CA LYS A 461 -13.53 2.19 18.25
C LYS A 461 -13.54 0.87 19.02
N ASN A 462 -13.34 -0.24 18.31
CA ASN A 462 -13.27 -1.58 18.92
C ASN A 462 -12.09 -1.68 19.92
N ARG A 463 -10.95 -1.05 19.60
CA ARG A 463 -9.79 -1.01 20.49
C ARG A 463 -10.06 -0.16 21.75
N ILE A 464 -10.70 1.00 21.61
CA ILE A 464 -11.16 1.86 22.71
C ILE A 464 -12.10 1.11 23.64
N GLN A 465 -13.12 0.45 23.07
CA GLN A 465 -14.10 -0.32 23.86
C GLN A 465 -13.43 -1.47 24.63
N ARG A 466 -12.54 -2.21 23.99
CA ARG A 466 -11.81 -3.32 24.63
C ARG A 466 -10.87 -2.86 25.73
N LEU A 467 -10.32 -1.66 25.64
CA LEU A 467 -9.44 -1.05 26.63
C LEU A 467 -10.19 -0.32 27.76
N ASP A 468 -11.53 -0.32 27.70
CA ASP A 468 -12.41 0.33 28.66
C ASP A 468 -12.07 1.82 28.89
N ILE A 469 -11.79 2.57 27.81
CA ILE A 469 -11.42 3.98 27.88
C ILE A 469 -12.69 4.81 28.16
N ASP A 470 -12.61 5.75 29.12
CA ASP A 470 -13.72 6.69 29.44
C ASP A 470 -13.94 7.69 28.29
N VAL A 471 -14.95 7.43 27.45
CA VAL A 471 -15.30 8.29 26.31
C VAL A 471 -16.50 9.17 26.63
N ARG A 472 -16.36 10.48 26.43
CA ARG A 472 -17.42 11.47 26.59
C ARG A 472 -17.73 12.09 25.24
N LEU A 473 -18.85 11.69 24.64
CA LEU A 473 -19.39 12.28 23.41
C LEU A 473 -20.25 13.50 23.72
N ARG A 474 -20.47 14.38 22.73
CA ARG A 474 -21.18 15.66 22.85
C ARG A 474 -20.62 16.52 23.99
N ASN A 475 -19.34 16.38 24.22
CA ASN A 475 -18.62 17.06 25.29
C ASN A 475 -17.46 17.87 24.71
N SER A 476 -17.63 19.19 24.72
CA SER A 476 -16.57 20.12 24.35
C SER A 476 -15.64 20.33 25.56
N PHE A 477 -14.35 20.50 25.27
CA PHE A 477 -13.40 20.81 26.31
C PHE A 477 -13.73 22.18 26.93
N ASP A 478 -13.99 22.20 28.25
CA ASP A 478 -14.07 23.43 29.07
C ASP A 478 -12.95 23.39 30.11
N MET A 479 -12.19 24.48 30.19
CA MET A 479 -11.11 24.61 31.18
C MET A 479 -11.63 24.51 32.62
N ALA A 480 -12.83 25.02 32.91
CA ALA A 480 -13.39 24.97 34.25
C ALA A 480 -13.76 23.56 34.71
N ASP A 481 -14.30 22.71 33.82
CA ASP A 481 -14.66 21.33 34.14
C ASP A 481 -13.43 20.40 34.22
N SER A 482 -12.40 20.67 33.40
CA SER A 482 -11.18 19.86 33.36
C SER A 482 -10.32 20.00 34.62
N TRP A 483 -10.45 21.10 35.34
CA TRP A 483 -9.71 21.39 36.57
C TRP A 483 -10.17 20.55 37.77
N ASN A 484 -11.43 20.14 37.76
CA ASN A 484 -12.00 19.33 38.84
C ASN A 484 -11.53 17.87 38.83
N ASP A 485 -10.98 17.37 37.71
CA ASP A 485 -10.66 15.96 37.53
C ASP A 485 -9.18 15.58 37.75
N ASN A 486 -8.31 16.53 38.11
CA ASN A 486 -6.87 16.33 38.40
C ASN A 486 -6.15 15.47 37.36
N PHE A 487 -6.08 15.90 36.10
CA PHE A 487 -5.28 15.26 35.09
C PHE A 487 -3.79 15.62 35.23
N ASP A 488 -2.91 14.64 35.00
CA ASP A 488 -1.46 14.83 35.03
C ASP A 488 -0.91 15.35 33.69
N GLU A 489 -1.58 15.04 32.56
CA GLU A 489 -1.21 15.49 31.21
C GLU A 489 -2.45 15.65 30.32
N ILE A 490 -2.34 16.52 29.30
CA ILE A 490 -3.41 16.76 28.33
C ILE A 490 -2.88 16.61 26.91
N ILE A 491 -3.62 15.88 26.08
CA ILE A 491 -3.36 15.74 24.65
C ILE A 491 -4.47 16.42 23.86
N ILE A 492 -4.12 17.43 23.07
CA ILE A 492 -5.03 18.18 22.20
C ILE A 492 -4.92 17.64 20.77
N SER A 493 -6.03 17.11 20.25
CA SER A 493 -6.15 16.51 18.93
C SER A 493 -7.41 17.00 18.19
N THR A 494 -7.70 18.27 18.31
CA THR A 494 -8.95 18.92 17.85
C THR A 494 -9.04 19.12 16.34
N GLY A 495 -7.99 18.71 15.60
CA GLY A 495 -7.99 18.72 14.15
C GLY A 495 -7.82 20.09 13.52
N ALA A 496 -8.37 20.28 12.34
CA ALA A 496 -8.25 21.49 11.53
C ALA A 496 -9.62 21.98 11.06
N ILE A 497 -9.67 23.23 10.67
CA ILE A 497 -10.84 23.86 10.04
C ILE A 497 -10.50 24.28 8.60
N PRO A 498 -11.49 24.35 7.70
CA PRO A 498 -11.27 24.86 6.36
C PRO A 498 -10.67 26.25 6.35
N VAL A 499 -9.83 26.52 5.35
CA VAL A 499 -9.39 27.90 5.06
C VAL A 499 -10.58 28.66 4.48
N GLU A 500 -10.96 29.73 5.17
CA GLU A 500 -12.03 30.62 4.73
C GLU A 500 -11.53 31.52 3.59
N PRO A 501 -12.33 31.72 2.54
CA PRO A 501 -12.04 32.74 1.53
C PRO A 501 -12.12 34.14 2.17
N ARG A 502 -11.44 35.10 1.58
CA ARG A 502 -11.50 36.51 2.06
C ARG A 502 -12.94 37.00 2.06
N LYS A 503 -13.36 37.72 3.09
CA LYS A 503 -14.76 38.22 3.25
C LYS A 503 -15.24 39.03 2.04
N GLU A 504 -14.35 39.80 1.42
CA GLU A 504 -14.65 40.55 0.21
C GLU A 504 -14.98 39.72 -1.02
N TRP A 505 -14.64 38.44 -1.00
CA TRP A 505 -14.98 37.46 -2.06
C TRP A 505 -16.38 36.85 -1.88
N MET A 506 -16.96 37.00 -0.66
CA MET A 506 -18.22 36.39 -0.23
C MET A 506 -19.38 37.35 -0.41
N ARG A 507 -19.87 37.57 -1.64
CA ARG A 507 -21.08 38.39 -1.86
C ARG A 507 -22.34 37.53 -1.86
N ASN A 508 -23.47 38.14 -1.44
CA ASN A 508 -24.66 37.47 -0.89
C ASN A 508 -25.55 36.62 -1.85
N ASN A 509 -25.22 36.53 -3.13
CA ASN A 509 -26.12 35.91 -4.11
C ASN A 509 -25.76 34.46 -4.46
N TYR A 510 -24.70 33.90 -3.84
CA TYR A 510 -24.23 32.54 -4.10
C TYR A 510 -24.42 31.63 -2.89
N ARG A 511 -24.86 30.41 -3.11
CA ARG A 511 -24.73 29.38 -2.11
C ARG A 511 -23.26 28.94 -2.01
N ILE A 512 -22.65 29.14 -0.87
CA ILE A 512 -21.27 28.77 -0.58
C ILE A 512 -21.26 27.74 0.54
N CYS A 513 -20.52 26.64 0.34
CA CYS A 513 -20.29 25.63 1.37
C CYS A 513 -18.85 25.11 1.32
N PHE A 514 -18.39 24.51 2.40
CA PHE A 514 -17.11 23.80 2.39
C PHE A 514 -17.26 22.38 1.85
N ALA A 515 -16.13 21.81 1.43
CA ALA A 515 -16.07 20.45 0.90
C ALA A 515 -16.74 19.40 1.83
N LYS A 516 -16.51 19.50 3.14
CA LYS A 516 -17.11 18.59 4.12
C LYS A 516 -18.64 18.69 4.15
N ASP A 517 -19.19 19.88 4.02
CA ASP A 517 -20.64 20.14 4.08
C ASP A 517 -21.30 19.61 2.81
N ALA A 518 -20.66 19.81 1.64
CA ALA A 518 -21.11 19.26 0.36
C ALA A 518 -21.16 17.72 0.37
N LEU A 519 -20.27 17.05 1.11
CA LEU A 519 -20.28 15.59 1.29
C LEU A 519 -21.36 15.14 2.28
N SER A 520 -21.54 15.85 3.38
CA SER A 520 -22.47 15.47 4.45
C SER A 520 -23.93 15.78 4.10
N GLU A 521 -24.16 16.87 3.35
CA GLU A 521 -25.48 17.37 2.96
C GLU A 521 -25.62 17.61 1.46
N PRO A 522 -25.41 16.59 0.62
CA PRO A 522 -25.32 16.76 -0.84
C PRO A 522 -26.60 17.27 -1.50
N ASN A 523 -27.76 17.06 -0.87
CA ASN A 523 -29.05 17.57 -1.36
C ASN A 523 -29.17 19.10 -1.28
N THR A 524 -28.30 19.74 -0.52
CA THR A 524 -28.25 21.18 -0.39
C THR A 524 -27.42 21.85 -1.50
N VAL A 525 -26.70 21.06 -2.30
CA VAL A 525 -25.85 21.52 -3.42
C VAL A 525 -26.68 21.60 -4.71
N GLY A 526 -26.61 22.74 -5.40
CA GLY A 526 -27.35 22.99 -6.64
C GLY A 526 -26.85 22.16 -7.83
N GLN A 527 -27.38 22.43 -9.03
CA GLN A 527 -27.07 21.65 -10.24
C GLN A 527 -25.71 22.02 -10.83
N LYS A 528 -25.44 23.33 -11.01
CA LYS A 528 -24.19 23.87 -11.54
C LYS A 528 -23.25 24.23 -10.39
N VAL A 529 -22.14 23.52 -10.25
CA VAL A 529 -21.25 23.59 -9.10
C VAL A 529 -19.83 23.97 -9.52
N PHE A 530 -19.30 25.00 -8.87
CA PHE A 530 -17.89 25.37 -9.00
C PHE A 530 -17.14 24.94 -7.74
N VAL A 531 -16.06 24.18 -7.91
CA VAL A 531 -15.17 23.73 -6.83
C VAL A 531 -13.89 24.55 -6.90
N ILE A 532 -13.60 25.31 -5.84
CA ILE A 532 -12.39 26.12 -5.73
C ILE A 532 -11.32 25.35 -5.00
N GLY A 533 -10.28 24.94 -5.73
CA GLY A 533 -9.19 24.07 -5.29
C GLY A 533 -9.29 22.67 -5.86
N GLY A 534 -8.31 22.30 -6.67
CA GLY A 534 -8.17 20.99 -7.33
C GLY A 534 -7.18 20.06 -6.62
N GLY A 535 -6.94 20.24 -5.32
CA GLY A 535 -6.26 19.27 -4.46
C GLY A 535 -7.10 18.00 -4.31
N SER A 536 -6.57 16.99 -3.59
CA SER A 536 -7.24 15.69 -3.42
C SER A 536 -8.69 15.83 -2.92
N VAL A 537 -8.93 16.68 -1.92
CA VAL A 537 -10.28 16.90 -1.35
C VAL A 537 -11.24 17.52 -2.38
N GLY A 538 -10.79 18.52 -3.13
CA GLY A 538 -11.63 19.17 -4.15
C GLY A 538 -12.01 18.24 -5.29
N ILE A 539 -11.07 17.42 -5.75
CA ILE A 539 -11.31 16.42 -6.78
C ILE A 539 -12.26 15.32 -6.29
N GLU A 540 -12.11 14.85 -5.06
CA GLU A 540 -12.98 13.85 -4.44
C GLU A 540 -14.42 14.33 -4.32
N VAL A 541 -14.62 15.58 -3.88
CA VAL A 541 -15.96 16.20 -3.85
C VAL A 541 -16.51 16.34 -5.26
N ALA A 542 -15.68 16.74 -6.24
CA ALA A 542 -16.09 16.83 -7.64
C ALA A 542 -16.54 15.46 -8.19
N GLU A 543 -15.77 14.39 -7.93
CA GLU A 543 -16.16 13.02 -8.31
C GLU A 543 -17.47 12.59 -7.66
N PHE A 544 -17.66 12.88 -6.38
CA PHE A 544 -18.87 12.55 -5.62
C PHE A 544 -20.11 13.26 -6.18
N LEU A 545 -20.03 14.58 -6.36
CA LEU A 545 -21.15 15.37 -6.89
C LEU A 545 -21.44 15.04 -8.35
N CYS A 546 -20.42 14.71 -9.15
CA CYS A 546 -20.58 14.23 -10.52
C CYS A 546 -21.41 12.92 -10.59
N LYS A 547 -21.21 11.98 -9.64
CA LYS A 547 -22.05 10.78 -9.51
C LYS A 547 -23.52 11.12 -9.22
N LEU A 548 -23.78 12.22 -8.54
CA LEU A 548 -25.11 12.76 -8.27
C LEU A 548 -25.67 13.58 -9.44
N LYS A 549 -25.01 13.48 -10.63
CA LYS A 549 -25.40 14.16 -11.88
C LYS A 549 -25.38 15.70 -11.79
N ARG A 550 -24.47 16.27 -10.98
CA ARG A 550 -24.22 17.70 -10.97
C ARG A 550 -23.22 18.08 -12.08
N GLU A 551 -23.35 19.28 -12.63
CA GLU A 551 -22.40 19.86 -13.58
C GLU A 551 -21.25 20.49 -12.83
N ILE A 552 -20.05 19.92 -12.95
CA ILE A 552 -18.91 20.28 -12.10
C ILE A 552 -17.83 21.00 -12.90
N THR A 553 -17.41 22.16 -12.40
CA THR A 553 -16.19 22.85 -12.84
C THR A 553 -15.25 22.98 -11.65
N VAL A 554 -14.02 22.44 -11.76
CA VAL A 554 -12.96 22.55 -10.76
C VAL A 554 -11.95 23.59 -11.22
N MET A 555 -11.62 24.54 -10.34
CA MET A 555 -10.57 25.54 -10.56
C MET A 555 -9.33 25.18 -9.73
N GLU A 556 -8.20 25.03 -10.41
CA GLU A 556 -6.92 24.75 -9.75
C GLU A 556 -5.85 25.75 -10.23
N MET A 557 -5.21 26.40 -9.27
CA MET A 557 -4.17 27.40 -9.54
C MET A 557 -2.87 26.80 -10.10
N ARG A 558 -2.61 25.53 -9.79
CA ARG A 558 -1.45 24.80 -10.28
C ARG A 558 -1.71 24.23 -11.67
N ASN A 559 -0.65 23.74 -12.31
CA ASN A 559 -0.72 23.13 -13.64
C ASN A 559 -1.15 21.64 -13.60
N ARG A 560 -1.48 21.10 -12.41
CA ARG A 560 -2.00 19.73 -12.24
C ARG A 560 -2.92 19.64 -11.02
N ILE A 561 -3.89 18.73 -11.10
CA ILE A 561 -4.74 18.37 -9.95
C ILE A 561 -3.97 17.51 -8.93
N CYS A 562 -4.51 17.40 -7.70
CA CYS A 562 -4.04 16.47 -6.67
C CYS A 562 -2.51 16.48 -6.46
N SER A 563 -1.90 17.68 -6.49
CA SER A 563 -0.45 17.85 -6.30
C SER A 563 0.04 17.44 -4.89
N ASP A 564 -0.89 17.18 -3.98
CA ASP A 564 -0.71 16.68 -2.62
C ASP A 564 -0.65 15.15 -2.53
N LEU A 565 -0.94 14.43 -3.63
CA LEU A 565 -0.87 12.97 -3.67
C LEU A 565 0.47 12.46 -4.18
N GLY A 566 0.89 11.33 -3.64
CA GLY A 566 2.00 10.55 -4.17
C GLY A 566 1.69 9.92 -5.54
N PRO A 567 2.71 9.45 -6.27
CA PRO A 567 2.58 9.08 -7.68
C PRO A 567 1.54 7.98 -7.97
N LEU A 568 1.39 6.99 -7.09
CA LEU A 568 0.44 5.89 -7.29
C LEU A 568 -1.01 6.35 -7.10
N ASN A 569 -1.28 7.06 -6.00
CA ASN A 569 -2.61 7.58 -5.73
C ASN A 569 -3.00 8.67 -6.74
N TYR A 570 -2.04 9.51 -7.15
CA TYR A 570 -2.26 10.48 -8.22
C TYR A 570 -2.69 9.78 -9.53
N ALA A 571 -1.97 8.73 -9.95
CA ALA A 571 -2.29 8.00 -11.18
C ALA A 571 -3.70 7.37 -11.14
N ASP A 572 -4.12 6.82 -9.98
CA ASP A 572 -5.46 6.29 -9.78
C ASP A 572 -6.54 7.36 -9.93
N VAL A 573 -6.36 8.51 -9.26
CA VAL A 573 -7.31 9.63 -9.33
C VAL A 573 -7.35 10.20 -10.75
N ALA A 574 -6.20 10.44 -11.38
CA ALA A 574 -6.14 10.98 -12.74
C ALA A 574 -6.85 10.07 -13.75
N GLU A 575 -6.65 8.75 -13.66
CA GLU A 575 -7.35 7.77 -14.52
C GLU A 575 -8.86 7.78 -14.28
N ARG A 576 -9.33 7.88 -13.05
CA ARG A 576 -10.76 7.92 -12.74
C ARG A 576 -11.44 9.21 -13.23
N VAL A 577 -10.77 10.33 -12.99
CA VAL A 577 -11.30 11.66 -13.34
C VAL A 577 -11.36 11.86 -14.84
N SER A 578 -10.36 11.36 -15.60
CA SER A 578 -10.36 11.47 -17.07
C SER A 578 -11.55 10.78 -17.76
N LYS A 579 -12.22 9.86 -17.05
CA LYS A 579 -13.40 9.12 -17.54
C LYS A 579 -14.73 9.78 -17.13
N LYS A 580 -14.70 10.94 -16.46
CA LYS A 580 -15.89 11.62 -15.93
C LYS A 580 -16.09 12.98 -16.60
N PRO A 581 -17.35 13.44 -16.77
CA PRO A 581 -17.64 14.75 -17.33
C PRO A 581 -17.42 15.87 -16.29
N ILE A 582 -16.19 16.02 -15.82
CA ILE A 582 -15.77 17.07 -14.90
C ILE A 582 -14.91 18.06 -15.67
N ASN A 583 -15.33 19.32 -15.73
CA ASN A 583 -14.55 20.39 -16.33
C ASN A 583 -13.44 20.83 -15.37
N ILE A 584 -12.17 20.66 -15.76
CA ILE A 584 -11.01 21.01 -14.94
C ILE A 584 -10.27 22.18 -15.58
N MET A 585 -10.21 23.29 -14.85
CA MET A 585 -9.51 24.51 -15.23
C MET A 585 -8.19 24.59 -14.45
N LEU A 586 -7.12 24.13 -15.06
CA LEU A 586 -5.76 24.24 -14.51
C LEU A 586 -5.19 25.64 -14.72
N SER A 587 -4.13 25.99 -13.97
CA SER A 587 -3.48 27.32 -13.99
C SER A 587 -4.50 28.46 -13.87
N THR A 588 -5.57 28.21 -13.08
CA THR A 588 -6.71 29.10 -12.91
C THR A 588 -6.88 29.47 -11.44
N THR A 589 -6.58 30.73 -11.13
CA THR A 589 -6.71 31.28 -9.78
C THR A 589 -8.07 31.96 -9.61
N PHE A 590 -8.81 31.53 -8.60
CA PHE A 590 -10.03 32.22 -8.18
C PHE A 590 -9.72 33.64 -7.67
N VAL A 591 -10.50 34.62 -8.09
CA VAL A 591 -10.31 36.05 -7.70
C VAL A 591 -11.47 36.56 -6.87
N ALA A 592 -12.70 36.43 -7.36
CA ALA A 592 -13.88 36.93 -6.66
C ALA A 592 -15.19 36.33 -7.22
N LEU A 593 -16.23 36.39 -6.38
CA LEU A 593 -17.62 36.23 -6.79
C LEU A 593 -18.22 37.61 -7.08
N THR A 594 -18.91 37.73 -8.22
CA THR A 594 -19.59 38.97 -8.63
C THR A 594 -21.01 38.64 -9.10
N ASP A 595 -21.92 39.61 -9.15
CA ASP A 595 -23.29 39.38 -9.62
C ASP A 595 -23.36 38.86 -11.07
N ALA A 596 -22.32 39.13 -11.87
CA ALA A 596 -22.21 38.69 -13.26
C ALA A 596 -21.53 37.33 -13.43
N GLY A 597 -21.02 36.72 -12.35
CA GLY A 597 -20.33 35.44 -12.41
C GLY A 597 -19.05 35.38 -11.57
N VAL A 598 -18.24 34.37 -11.80
CA VAL A 598 -17.00 34.10 -11.08
C VAL A 598 -15.79 34.66 -11.82
N LYS A 599 -15.09 35.60 -11.23
CA LYS A 599 -13.83 36.14 -11.76
C LYS A 599 -12.68 35.22 -11.46
N VAL A 600 -11.90 34.89 -12.49
CA VAL A 600 -10.69 34.07 -12.38
C VAL A 600 -9.52 34.69 -13.14
N LEU A 601 -8.31 34.30 -12.80
CA LEU A 601 -7.11 34.53 -13.59
C LEU A 601 -6.66 33.19 -14.17
N LYS A 602 -6.84 33.00 -15.47
CA LYS A 602 -6.39 31.81 -16.20
C LYS A 602 -5.13 32.13 -17.00
N ASN A 603 -4.03 31.46 -16.70
CA ASN A 603 -2.73 31.79 -17.27
C ASN A 603 -2.38 33.30 -17.16
N GLY A 604 -2.76 33.93 -16.05
CA GLY A 604 -2.55 35.37 -15.81
C GLY A 604 -3.52 36.34 -16.51
N LYS A 605 -4.47 35.84 -17.32
CA LYS A 605 -5.50 36.65 -17.97
C LYS A 605 -6.81 36.58 -17.19
N ALA A 606 -7.46 37.72 -17.01
CA ALA A 606 -8.74 37.80 -16.34
C ALA A 606 -9.85 37.24 -17.25
N GLU A 607 -10.62 36.31 -16.71
CA GLU A 607 -11.82 35.73 -17.34
C GLU A 607 -13.01 35.85 -16.36
N LEU A 608 -14.22 35.97 -16.92
CA LEU A 608 -15.46 35.91 -16.17
C LEU A 608 -16.19 34.63 -16.57
N LEU A 609 -16.40 33.76 -15.60
CA LEU A 609 -17.16 32.52 -15.78
C LEU A 609 -18.63 32.75 -15.39
N ASP A 610 -19.51 31.91 -15.90
CA ASP A 610 -20.94 31.96 -15.60
C ASP A 610 -21.24 31.86 -14.10
N VAL A 611 -22.47 32.23 -13.74
CA VAL A 611 -23.01 32.09 -12.38
C VAL A 611 -23.24 30.60 -12.07
N PRO A 612 -22.63 30.02 -11.00
CA PRO A 612 -22.98 28.70 -10.52
C PRO A 612 -24.16 28.75 -9.53
N ASP A 613 -24.84 27.63 -9.31
CA ASP A 613 -25.83 27.49 -8.23
C ASP A 613 -25.13 27.38 -6.86
N THR A 614 -23.97 26.72 -6.84
CA THR A 614 -23.20 26.52 -5.60
C THR A 614 -21.70 26.64 -5.86
N VAL A 615 -21.02 27.25 -4.92
CA VAL A 615 -19.56 27.30 -4.85
C VAL A 615 -19.08 26.45 -3.67
N VAL A 616 -18.28 25.43 -3.95
CA VAL A 616 -17.66 24.56 -2.95
C VAL A 616 -16.22 25.01 -2.70
N ILE A 617 -15.89 25.33 -1.45
CA ILE A 617 -14.55 25.75 -1.04
C ILE A 617 -13.72 24.52 -0.63
N ALA A 618 -12.63 24.27 -1.35
CA ALA A 618 -11.66 23.20 -1.11
C ALA A 618 -10.21 23.72 -1.13
N MET A 619 -9.99 24.93 -0.58
CA MET A 619 -8.69 25.64 -0.62
C MET A 619 -7.70 25.20 0.46
N GLY A 620 -7.93 24.05 1.11
CA GLY A 620 -7.11 23.53 2.19
C GLY A 620 -7.67 23.75 3.58
N ILE A 621 -6.89 23.38 4.58
CA ILE A 621 -7.23 23.44 6.00
C ILE A 621 -6.15 24.18 6.79
N LYS A 622 -6.53 24.74 7.93
CA LYS A 622 -5.62 25.38 8.90
C LYS A 622 -5.80 24.75 10.29
N PRO A 623 -4.75 24.71 11.13
CA PRO A 623 -4.85 24.18 12.49
C PRO A 623 -5.97 24.83 13.28
N ALA A 624 -6.64 24.05 14.11
CA ALA A 624 -7.66 24.54 15.05
C ALA A 624 -7.34 24.10 16.49
N PRO A 625 -6.19 24.52 17.04
CA PRO A 625 -5.85 24.21 18.43
C PRO A 625 -6.80 24.95 19.38
N ILE A 626 -7.15 24.29 20.49
CA ILE A 626 -7.78 24.96 21.62
C ILE A 626 -6.65 25.60 22.45
N ALA A 627 -6.78 26.90 22.74
CA ALA A 627 -5.84 27.58 23.63
C ALA A 627 -6.03 27.07 25.06
N VAL A 628 -4.98 26.52 25.63
CA VAL A 628 -4.95 26.02 27.01
C VAL A 628 -3.95 26.89 27.77
N ASN A 629 -4.41 28.02 28.28
CA ASN A 629 -3.56 28.95 29.02
C ASN A 629 -3.60 28.65 30.52
N ASN A 630 -2.47 28.87 31.21
CA ASN A 630 -2.35 28.77 32.66
C ASN A 630 -2.53 27.39 33.29
N LEU A 631 -2.41 26.29 32.53
CA LEU A 631 -2.33 24.94 33.09
C LEU A 631 -0.91 24.66 33.59
N GLN A 632 -0.80 24.04 34.78
CA GLN A 632 0.49 23.61 35.36
C GLN A 632 0.88 22.19 34.97
N VAL A 633 0.13 21.57 34.01
CA VAL A 633 0.39 20.23 33.50
C VAL A 633 0.91 20.29 32.06
N PRO A 634 1.72 19.30 31.64
CA PRO A 634 2.17 19.20 30.25
C PRO A 634 0.99 19.11 29.28
N VAL A 635 1.07 19.86 28.18
CA VAL A 635 0.08 19.85 27.11
C VAL A 635 0.76 19.52 25.78
N HIS A 636 0.24 18.51 25.09
CA HIS A 636 0.74 18.07 23.80
C HIS A 636 -0.28 18.32 22.71
N TYR A 637 0.13 18.94 21.61
CA TYR A 637 -0.71 19.16 20.43
C TYR A 637 -0.32 18.14 19.36
N ILE A 638 -1.30 17.37 18.83
CA ILE A 638 -1.07 16.30 17.86
C ILE A 638 -2.05 16.35 16.69
N GLY A 639 -1.63 15.78 15.56
CA GLY A 639 -2.43 15.74 14.33
C GLY A 639 -2.65 17.12 13.73
N ASP A 640 -3.75 17.30 13.00
CA ASP A 640 -4.01 18.51 12.22
C ASP A 640 -4.12 19.79 13.05
N CYS A 641 -4.35 19.72 14.35
CA CYS A 641 -4.34 20.91 15.22
C CYS A 641 -2.91 21.41 15.52
N SER A 642 -1.91 20.55 15.38
CA SER A 642 -0.49 20.89 15.43
C SER A 642 0.00 21.29 14.03
N LYS A 643 -0.10 20.35 13.10
CA LYS A 643 0.31 20.53 11.71
C LYS A 643 -0.62 19.75 10.78
N PRO A 644 -1.39 20.43 9.90
CA PRO A 644 -2.21 19.74 8.92
C PRO A 644 -1.42 18.76 8.06
N GLY A 645 -1.90 17.53 7.97
CA GLY A 645 -1.28 16.44 7.25
C GLY A 645 -2.30 15.43 6.73
N ASN A 646 -1.86 14.21 6.51
CA ASN A 646 -2.73 13.10 6.17
C ASN A 646 -2.98 12.18 7.40
N ALA A 647 -3.84 11.19 7.25
CA ALA A 647 -4.18 10.28 8.35
C ALA A 647 -2.96 9.50 8.89
N MET A 648 -1.95 9.22 8.06
CA MET A 648 -0.71 8.57 8.49
C MET A 648 0.08 9.48 9.41
N ASP A 649 0.24 10.76 9.04
CA ASP A 649 0.97 11.74 9.85
C ASP A 649 0.32 11.87 11.23
N ALA A 650 -1.01 12.02 11.27
CA ALA A 650 -1.78 12.17 12.50
C ALA A 650 -1.66 10.95 13.45
N ILE A 651 -1.77 9.73 12.91
CA ILE A 651 -1.70 8.48 13.69
C ILE A 651 -0.27 8.22 14.18
N HIS A 652 0.75 8.44 13.32
CA HIS A 652 2.14 8.23 13.68
C HIS A 652 2.65 9.23 14.71
N GLU A 653 2.26 10.51 14.60
CA GLU A 653 2.55 11.52 15.61
C GLU A 653 1.92 11.16 16.95
N ALA A 654 0.64 10.78 16.94
CA ALA A 654 -0.08 10.32 18.13
C ALA A 654 0.60 9.13 18.82
N PHE A 655 1.00 8.11 18.04
CA PHE A 655 1.73 6.96 18.56
C PHE A 655 3.08 7.36 19.20
N ASN A 656 3.86 8.21 18.51
CA ASN A 656 5.16 8.62 18.98
C ASN A 656 5.06 9.38 20.32
N ILE A 657 4.17 10.38 20.40
CA ILE A 657 3.98 11.15 21.65
C ILE A 657 3.44 10.27 22.76
N ALA A 658 2.39 9.49 22.51
CA ALA A 658 1.81 8.59 23.50
C ALA A 658 2.78 7.49 23.99
N LYS A 659 3.72 7.09 23.15
CA LYS A 659 4.78 6.15 23.54
C LYS A 659 5.76 6.76 24.53
N ASP A 660 6.03 8.06 24.43
CA ASP A 660 7.04 8.74 25.25
C ASP A 660 6.46 9.31 26.56
N VAL A 661 5.14 9.53 26.66
CA VAL A 661 4.39 9.84 27.90
C VAL A 661 4.36 8.63 28.83
#